data_926dbdcb008034beeadd4b1dc55b8073
#
_entry.id   926dbdcb008034beeadd4b1dc55b8073
#
_cell.length_a   1.000
_cell.length_b   1.000
_cell.length_c   1.000
_cell.angle_alpha   90.00
_cell.angle_beta   90.00
_cell.angle_gamma   90.00
#
_symmetry.space_group_name_H-M   'P 1'
#
loop_
_entity.id
_entity.type
_entity.pdbx_description
1 polymer ?
#
loop_
_entity_poly.entity_id
_entity_poly.type
_entity_poly.pdbx_seq_one_letter_code
_entity_poly.pdbx_strand_id
1 'polypeptide(L)'
;MKTSLLLALFVSLALSSVAGPIRVLYVGTEDRPPRMTAHVLMRDLGRDAIWFDYVSDPKAATPAFVAKFDVVLLDAPKATFPTLASVPAARLVAATTLGDSAAEGYALGAKPKLLAAAGTRRVAEWERFLAQREPERREAKATIANYEKRPEPITLQHPFSVKGSIERTQVAPDLRLELFAAEPDIAKPIFMAWDERGRLWIAETRDYPHDVKPDGFGTDSIKICEDTNGDGRADKFTVFADKLNIPTGFVFANGGIIVAQSPRFLFLKDTNGDDRADERKEIMTGWGINDTHAQANNLHYGLDNWLYGCVGYSGFRGTIGGVEKQFAQGTFRFKADGSALEFLHQFTNNSWGHSINEFGDQFGGTANNAPLFFGGIPATMVPKGVRAMTAKRINTEDKTHTITPNYRQVDVFGGYTAAAGSAFIHSDQLPARLQGRTLICEPTMKNIALFNVQRDGAGYVAHDDFNLVASSDEWMSPVFAEVGPDGAVWFADWQNFIIQHNPTPSLERGGYASKTGVGGAHENPLRDHTRGRIYRVVWDQAKPAALTSLKGATTPQLVAALAHGNPFWRLTAQRLLVEGRRTDAAAALKQAVTGSAPLASIHALWTLHGLGQLDEATHRAGLLHADSAVRRNATRALGRDAQAVALFFASAVVSDPDLLTKLAAFVKLGEFSETPQIKTVVGSIVRNPVNQQDEWLREATRILGRIHGVSPYREGPNLLPNPGFEVIGSDGLPQGWKRRDYGTRSGNATAEWTVASTANSFRNGKQGVRVNTNADADTSLHTDVTLKPNTQYRLSGWAKTNALQGRVSLNIHGARIDTETIRRRDTDWTELEVEFNSGDRTTASINVLHVAKGEAFFDDVRLTELILDQSGTTLIAADAGRGQQLFHKHPAACILCHALNGQGSAVGPALDKIASRSSPAEIRESLLEPSKIMSRGYEHYLVSPMPPMADIFSPQELSDIEAYLQTLK
;
A
#
# COMPACT_ATOMS: atom_id res chain seq x y z
N MET A 1 -41.21 17.98 63.35
CA MET A 1 -41.09 16.53 63.32
C MET A 1 -42.05 16.04 62.21
N LYS A 2 -41.62 15.77 61.06
CA LYS A 2 -42.31 14.92 60.07
C LYS A 2 -41.23 14.25 59.28
N THR A 3 -41.04 13.00 59.57
CA THR A 3 -40.13 12.05 58.91
C THR A 3 -40.79 11.64 57.59
N SER A 4 -40.20 11.99 56.45
CA SER A 4 -40.65 11.50 55.16
C SER A 4 -39.75 10.36 54.72
N LEU A 5 -40.28 9.16 54.68
CA LEU A 5 -39.71 7.92 54.15
C LEU A 5 -39.62 8.07 52.61
N LEU A 6 -38.43 8.16 52.07
CA LEU A 6 -38.22 7.95 50.61
C LEU A 6 -38.12 6.46 50.33
N LEU A 7 -39.17 5.95 49.70
CA LEU A 7 -39.23 4.63 49.16
C LEU A 7 -38.47 4.63 47.83
N ALA A 8 -37.27 4.07 47.82
CA ALA A 8 -36.50 3.85 46.60
C ALA A 8 -37.13 2.71 45.81
N LEU A 9 -37.87 3.06 44.79
CA LEU A 9 -38.39 2.13 43.80
C LEU A 9 -37.19 1.67 42.92
N PHE A 10 -36.60 0.52 43.21
CA PHE A 10 -35.74 -0.19 42.26
C PHE A 10 -36.64 -0.68 41.12
N VAL A 11 -36.77 0.11 40.09
CA VAL A 11 -37.21 -0.39 38.78
C VAL A 11 -36.07 -1.20 38.22
N SER A 12 -36.08 -2.52 38.39
CA SER A 12 -35.33 -3.44 37.59
C SER A 12 -35.80 -3.28 36.13
N LEU A 13 -35.14 -2.44 35.39
CA LEU A 13 -35.19 -2.51 33.94
C LEU A 13 -34.65 -3.89 33.57
N ALA A 14 -35.52 -4.83 33.37
CA ALA A 14 -35.23 -6.01 32.57
C ALA A 14 -34.74 -5.46 31.22
N LEU A 15 -33.47 -5.53 31.00
CA LEU A 15 -32.89 -5.36 29.66
C LEU A 15 -33.65 -6.38 28.78
N SER A 16 -34.68 -5.91 28.10
CA SER A 16 -35.28 -6.66 27.02
C SER A 16 -34.15 -6.93 26.03
N SER A 17 -33.68 -8.18 25.94
CA SER A 17 -32.73 -8.58 24.96
C SER A 17 -33.23 -8.15 23.59
N VAL A 18 -32.55 -7.20 23.00
CA VAL A 18 -32.91 -6.67 21.67
C VAL A 18 -32.75 -7.83 20.69
N ALA A 19 -33.82 -8.17 20.00
CA ALA A 19 -33.80 -9.13 18.91
C ALA A 19 -32.73 -8.69 17.87
N GLY A 20 -31.87 -9.61 17.43
CA GLY A 20 -30.75 -9.28 16.55
C GLY A 20 -30.13 -10.52 15.90
N PRO A 21 -29.09 -10.36 15.09
CA PRO A 21 -28.41 -11.45 14.40
C PRO A 21 -27.75 -12.44 15.40
N ILE A 22 -27.62 -13.70 15.03
CA ILE A 22 -26.75 -14.65 15.73
C ILE A 22 -25.30 -14.25 15.49
N ARG A 23 -24.53 -14.07 16.54
CA ARG A 23 -23.10 -13.67 16.49
C ARG A 23 -22.21 -14.88 16.72
N VAL A 24 -21.36 -15.20 15.79
CA VAL A 24 -20.41 -16.32 15.83
C VAL A 24 -18.99 -15.78 15.82
N LEU A 25 -18.19 -16.10 16.84
CA LEU A 25 -16.76 -15.87 16.80
C LEU A 25 -16.10 -17.10 16.19
N TYR A 26 -15.49 -16.95 15.04
CA TYR A 26 -14.67 -17.98 14.42
C TYR A 26 -13.22 -17.83 14.89
N VAL A 27 -12.73 -18.81 15.65
CA VAL A 27 -11.37 -18.83 16.16
C VAL A 27 -10.56 -19.78 15.30
N GLY A 28 -9.75 -19.25 14.42
CA GLY A 28 -8.94 -19.97 13.44
C GLY A 28 -7.45 -19.72 13.60
N THR A 29 -6.70 -20.02 12.55
CA THR A 29 -5.25 -19.75 12.43
C THR A 29 -4.99 -18.83 11.24
N GLU A 30 -3.74 -18.41 11.06
CA GLU A 30 -3.31 -17.68 9.87
C GLU A 30 -3.31 -18.55 8.60
N ASP A 31 -3.49 -19.86 8.74
CA ASP A 31 -3.49 -20.81 7.62
C ASP A 31 -4.73 -20.63 6.74
N ARG A 32 -4.56 -20.96 5.48
CA ARG A 32 -5.59 -20.82 4.45
C ARG A 32 -6.86 -21.68 4.70
N PRO A 33 -6.78 -22.97 5.14
CA PRO A 33 -7.98 -23.80 5.31
C PRO A 33 -9.01 -23.24 6.29
N PRO A 34 -8.66 -22.83 7.53
CA PRO A 34 -9.61 -22.19 8.44
C PRO A 34 -10.23 -20.91 7.88
N ARG A 35 -9.42 -20.09 7.22
CA ARG A 35 -9.89 -18.84 6.59
C ARG A 35 -10.91 -19.11 5.49
N MET A 36 -10.67 -20.11 4.63
CA MET A 36 -11.61 -20.50 3.58
C MET A 36 -12.90 -21.09 4.14
N THR A 37 -12.83 -21.88 5.22
CA THR A 37 -14.02 -22.40 5.91
C THR A 37 -14.87 -21.26 6.47
N ALA A 38 -14.26 -20.29 7.14
CA ALA A 38 -14.93 -19.10 7.65
C ALA A 38 -15.58 -18.32 6.50
N HIS A 39 -14.86 -18.11 5.39
CA HIS A 39 -15.38 -17.41 4.22
C HIS A 39 -16.67 -18.04 3.66
N VAL A 40 -16.70 -19.38 3.52
CA VAL A 40 -17.90 -20.09 3.03
C VAL A 40 -19.08 -19.89 3.98
N LEU A 41 -18.87 -20.02 5.30
CA LEU A 41 -19.93 -19.82 6.30
C LEU A 41 -20.45 -18.38 6.28
N MET A 42 -19.56 -17.39 6.21
CA MET A 42 -19.92 -15.97 6.15
C MET A 42 -20.77 -15.67 4.92
N ARG A 43 -20.30 -16.10 3.75
CA ARG A 43 -20.99 -15.85 2.46
C ARG A 43 -22.40 -16.46 2.44
N ASP A 44 -22.52 -17.72 2.87
CA ASP A 44 -23.75 -18.47 2.67
C ASP A 44 -24.78 -18.29 3.81
N LEU A 45 -24.34 -17.90 5.01
CA LEU A 45 -25.21 -17.69 6.18
C LEU A 45 -25.43 -16.21 6.52
N GLY A 46 -24.69 -15.29 5.91
CA GLY A 46 -24.80 -13.87 6.23
C GLY A 46 -26.19 -13.26 5.96
N ARG A 47 -26.85 -13.67 4.87
CA ARG A 47 -28.23 -13.25 4.55
C ARG A 47 -29.25 -13.74 5.59
N ASP A 48 -28.97 -14.85 6.27
CA ASP A 48 -29.80 -15.37 7.35
C ASP A 48 -29.52 -14.66 8.69
N ALA A 49 -28.74 -13.59 8.67
CA ALA A 49 -28.30 -12.88 9.88
C ALA A 49 -27.60 -13.80 10.91
N ILE A 50 -26.80 -14.72 10.42
CA ILE A 50 -25.78 -15.44 11.19
C ILE A 50 -24.45 -14.84 10.78
N TRP A 51 -23.88 -14.03 11.66
CA TRP A 51 -22.73 -13.19 11.35
C TRP A 51 -21.47 -13.67 12.07
N PHE A 52 -20.37 -13.65 11.35
CA PHE A 52 -19.10 -14.22 11.81
C PHE A 52 -18.03 -13.14 11.89
N ASP A 53 -17.33 -13.11 13.02
CA ASP A 53 -16.07 -12.37 13.15
C ASP A 53 -14.95 -13.41 13.27
N TYR A 54 -13.84 -13.18 12.56
CA TYR A 54 -12.69 -14.07 12.55
C TYR A 54 -11.58 -13.58 13.46
N VAL A 55 -10.98 -14.47 14.25
CA VAL A 55 -9.83 -14.17 15.09
C VAL A 55 -8.79 -15.26 15.00
N SER A 56 -7.56 -14.88 14.64
CA SER A 56 -6.36 -15.73 14.63
C SER A 56 -5.34 -15.31 15.69
N ASP A 57 -5.34 -14.05 16.12
CA ASP A 57 -4.48 -13.55 17.20
C ASP A 57 -5.16 -13.74 18.57
N PRO A 58 -4.56 -14.53 19.49
CA PRO A 58 -5.07 -14.68 20.84
C PRO A 58 -5.28 -13.38 21.63
N LYS A 59 -4.49 -12.34 21.33
CA LYS A 59 -4.62 -11.01 21.97
C LYS A 59 -5.90 -10.29 21.56
N ALA A 60 -6.42 -10.55 20.38
CA ALA A 60 -7.69 -10.00 19.91
C ALA A 60 -8.89 -10.66 20.59
N ALA A 61 -8.78 -11.92 21.00
CA ALA A 61 -9.81 -12.69 21.69
C ALA A 61 -9.88 -12.37 23.19
N THR A 62 -10.08 -11.10 23.56
CA THR A 62 -10.22 -10.72 24.97
C THR A 62 -11.50 -11.30 25.60
N PRO A 63 -11.54 -11.56 26.94
CA PRO A 63 -12.76 -12.07 27.59
C PRO A 63 -13.98 -11.19 27.32
N ALA A 64 -13.84 -9.88 27.35
CA ALA A 64 -14.92 -8.92 27.09
C ALA A 64 -15.43 -9.00 25.65
N PHE A 65 -14.55 -9.20 24.68
CA PHE A 65 -14.93 -9.38 23.29
C PHE A 65 -15.60 -10.72 23.04
N VAL A 66 -15.01 -11.83 23.50
CA VAL A 66 -15.55 -13.19 23.37
C VAL A 66 -16.94 -13.31 24.02
N ALA A 67 -17.18 -12.60 25.11
CA ALA A 67 -18.48 -12.62 25.82
C ALA A 67 -19.65 -12.05 24.98
N LYS A 68 -19.35 -11.25 23.97
CA LYS A 68 -20.37 -10.61 23.09
C LYS A 68 -20.93 -11.55 22.00
N PHE A 69 -20.38 -12.75 21.84
CA PHE A 69 -20.80 -13.72 20.84
C PHE A 69 -21.75 -14.76 21.40
N ASP A 70 -22.70 -15.21 20.59
CA ASP A 70 -23.63 -16.28 20.96
C ASP A 70 -22.97 -17.65 20.87
N VAL A 71 -22.11 -17.84 19.89
CA VAL A 71 -21.38 -19.08 19.58
C VAL A 71 -19.90 -18.79 19.37
N VAL A 72 -19.04 -19.68 19.82
CA VAL A 72 -17.61 -19.68 19.48
C VAL A 72 -17.32 -20.95 18.68
N LEU A 73 -16.95 -20.77 17.42
CA LEU A 73 -16.54 -21.84 16.51
C LEU A 73 -15.03 -22.00 16.55
N LEU A 74 -14.55 -23.17 17.00
CA LEU A 74 -13.14 -23.41 17.22
C LEU A 74 -12.54 -24.23 16.07
N ASP A 75 -11.60 -23.62 15.35
CA ASP A 75 -10.80 -24.23 14.27
C ASP A 75 -9.30 -23.99 14.47
N ALA A 76 -8.89 -23.87 15.74
CA ALA A 76 -7.52 -23.72 16.18
C ALA A 76 -7.31 -24.54 17.47
N PRO A 77 -6.06 -24.88 17.85
CA PRO A 77 -5.79 -25.53 19.13
C PRO A 77 -6.29 -24.65 20.30
N LYS A 78 -7.21 -25.19 21.12
CA LYS A 78 -7.82 -24.44 22.23
C LYS A 78 -6.77 -23.86 23.20
N ALA A 79 -5.65 -24.57 23.38
CA ALA A 79 -4.56 -24.11 24.23
C ALA A 79 -3.92 -22.78 23.78
N THR A 80 -4.03 -22.45 22.52
CA THR A 80 -3.53 -21.19 21.95
C THR A 80 -4.36 -19.99 22.43
N PHE A 81 -5.64 -20.21 22.80
CA PHE A 81 -6.58 -19.18 23.20
C PHE A 81 -7.04 -19.39 24.67
N PRO A 82 -6.24 -19.01 25.67
CA PRO A 82 -6.55 -19.25 27.08
C PRO A 82 -7.88 -18.62 27.53
N THR A 83 -8.32 -17.54 26.92
CA THR A 83 -9.59 -16.87 27.19
C THR A 83 -10.81 -17.75 26.93
N LEU A 84 -10.69 -18.75 26.04
CA LEU A 84 -11.76 -19.68 25.73
C LEU A 84 -12.03 -20.70 26.85
N ALA A 85 -11.18 -20.76 27.86
CA ALA A 85 -11.42 -21.63 29.05
C ALA A 85 -12.68 -21.18 29.82
N SER A 86 -13.04 -19.90 29.76
CA SER A 86 -14.22 -19.32 30.39
C SER A 86 -15.51 -19.43 29.57
N VAL A 87 -15.42 -19.88 28.32
CA VAL A 87 -16.60 -20.06 27.46
C VAL A 87 -17.38 -21.31 27.85
N PRO A 88 -18.69 -21.21 28.12
CA PRO A 88 -19.52 -22.37 28.40
C PRO A 88 -19.44 -23.43 27.28
N ALA A 89 -19.29 -24.71 27.64
CA ALA A 89 -19.14 -25.79 26.67
C ALA A 89 -20.29 -25.85 25.64
N ALA A 90 -21.50 -25.48 26.03
CA ALA A 90 -22.67 -25.45 25.14
C ALA A 90 -22.54 -24.40 24.01
N ARG A 91 -21.75 -23.33 24.20
CA ARG A 91 -21.48 -22.28 23.20
C ARG A 91 -20.25 -22.56 22.35
N LEU A 92 -19.47 -23.57 22.66
CA LEU A 92 -18.23 -23.93 21.99
C LEU A 92 -18.50 -25.05 20.98
N VAL A 93 -18.32 -24.77 19.70
CA VAL A 93 -18.50 -25.75 18.63
C VAL A 93 -17.13 -25.99 17.98
N ALA A 94 -16.70 -27.22 17.80
CA ALA A 94 -15.50 -27.55 17.07
C ALA A 94 -15.82 -27.55 15.56
N ALA A 95 -15.02 -26.85 14.76
CA ALA A 95 -15.23 -26.73 13.31
C ALA A 95 -15.27 -28.10 12.62
N THR A 96 -14.43 -29.03 13.07
CA THR A 96 -14.41 -30.42 12.57
C THR A 96 -15.75 -31.15 12.69
N THR A 97 -16.63 -30.71 13.59
CA THR A 97 -17.96 -31.31 13.77
C THR A 97 -18.97 -30.80 12.73
N LEU A 98 -18.68 -29.72 12.00
CA LEU A 98 -19.60 -29.15 11.03
C LEU A 98 -19.66 -29.95 9.72
N GLY A 99 -18.62 -30.70 9.40
CA GLY A 99 -18.49 -31.47 8.17
C GLY A 99 -17.34 -30.95 7.27
N ASP A 100 -17.31 -31.40 6.01
CA ASP A 100 -16.32 -31.00 5.04
C ASP A 100 -16.71 -29.65 4.41
N SER A 101 -15.88 -28.64 4.59
CA SER A 101 -16.11 -27.29 4.07
C SER A 101 -16.07 -27.19 2.53
N ALA A 102 -15.54 -28.21 1.86
CA ALA A 102 -15.56 -28.31 0.39
C ALA A 102 -16.86 -28.94 -0.15
N ALA A 103 -17.68 -29.53 0.73
CA ALA A 103 -18.91 -30.18 0.32
C ALA A 103 -19.98 -29.15 -0.10
N GLU A 104 -20.73 -29.47 -1.15
CA GLU A 104 -21.92 -28.70 -1.51
C GLU A 104 -22.92 -28.65 -0.35
N GLY A 105 -23.45 -27.46 -0.07
CA GLY A 105 -24.39 -27.27 1.04
C GLY A 105 -23.79 -27.28 2.44
N TYR A 106 -22.46 -27.24 2.57
CA TYR A 106 -21.76 -27.24 3.87
C TYR A 106 -22.34 -26.24 4.87
N ALA A 107 -22.52 -25.00 4.48
CA ALA A 107 -23.04 -23.96 5.36
C ALA A 107 -24.47 -24.25 5.82
N LEU A 108 -25.32 -24.79 4.95
CA LEU A 108 -26.69 -25.18 5.28
C LEU A 108 -26.70 -26.35 6.28
N GLY A 109 -25.79 -27.32 6.15
CA GLY A 109 -25.58 -28.40 7.10
C GLY A 109 -25.02 -27.95 8.45
N ALA A 110 -24.20 -26.89 8.47
CA ALA A 110 -23.63 -26.30 9.68
C ALA A 110 -24.65 -25.46 10.47
N LYS A 111 -25.58 -24.77 9.78
CA LYS A 111 -26.57 -23.87 10.39
C LYS A 111 -27.33 -24.44 11.60
N PRO A 112 -27.94 -25.65 11.55
CA PRO A 112 -28.64 -26.21 12.71
C PRO A 112 -27.76 -26.37 13.94
N LYS A 113 -26.47 -26.75 13.76
CA LYS A 113 -25.55 -26.95 14.89
C LYS A 113 -25.17 -25.60 15.53
N LEU A 114 -24.97 -24.56 14.73
CA LEU A 114 -24.70 -23.20 15.23
C LEU A 114 -25.93 -22.65 16.00
N LEU A 115 -27.13 -22.83 15.47
CA LEU A 115 -28.36 -22.42 16.15
C LEU A 115 -28.58 -23.19 17.46
N ALA A 116 -28.33 -24.49 17.48
CA ALA A 116 -28.42 -25.29 18.73
C ALA A 116 -27.43 -24.78 19.79
N ALA A 117 -26.20 -24.42 19.39
CA ALA A 117 -25.21 -23.85 20.29
C ALA A 117 -25.57 -22.45 20.80
N ALA A 118 -26.24 -21.64 20.01
CA ALA A 118 -26.79 -20.34 20.43
C ALA A 118 -27.89 -20.47 21.49
N GLY A 119 -28.59 -21.60 21.50
CA GLY A 119 -29.64 -21.91 22.47
C GLY A 119 -31.04 -21.39 22.09
N THR A 120 -32.06 -22.10 22.57
CA THR A 120 -33.47 -21.91 22.15
C THR A 120 -33.97 -20.48 22.33
N ARG A 121 -33.64 -19.84 23.45
CA ARG A 121 -34.05 -18.46 23.70
C ARG A 121 -33.49 -17.51 22.65
N ARG A 122 -32.20 -17.64 22.38
CA ARG A 122 -31.50 -16.76 21.44
C ARG A 122 -31.98 -16.98 19.99
N VAL A 123 -32.28 -18.22 19.64
CA VAL A 123 -32.88 -18.57 18.34
C VAL A 123 -34.26 -17.91 18.18
N ALA A 124 -35.12 -17.98 19.20
CA ALA A 124 -36.42 -17.31 19.15
C ALA A 124 -36.32 -15.77 19.03
N GLU A 125 -35.30 -15.16 19.63
CA GLU A 125 -34.98 -13.73 19.44
C GLU A 125 -34.52 -13.42 18.00
N TRP A 126 -33.67 -14.26 17.43
CA TRP A 126 -33.23 -14.16 16.05
C TRP A 126 -34.37 -14.35 15.05
N GLU A 127 -35.26 -15.33 15.25
CA GLU A 127 -36.44 -15.54 14.40
C GLU A 127 -37.38 -14.31 14.41
N ARG A 128 -37.58 -13.69 15.59
CA ARG A 128 -38.32 -12.44 15.71
C ARG A 128 -37.62 -11.30 14.96
N PHE A 129 -36.32 -11.20 15.06
CA PHE A 129 -35.55 -10.21 14.29
C PHE A 129 -35.73 -10.42 12.79
N LEU A 130 -35.62 -11.64 12.28
CA LEU A 130 -35.82 -11.95 10.86
C LEU A 130 -37.25 -11.56 10.40
N ALA A 131 -38.26 -11.86 11.21
CA ALA A 131 -39.66 -11.55 10.91
C ALA A 131 -39.94 -10.05 10.90
N GLN A 132 -39.17 -9.24 11.62
CA GLN A 132 -39.34 -7.79 11.71
C GLN A 132 -38.53 -7.01 10.69
N ARG A 133 -37.54 -7.65 10.03
CA ARG A 133 -36.71 -7.00 9.00
C ARG A 133 -37.57 -6.57 7.81
N GLU A 134 -37.17 -5.50 7.15
CA GLU A 134 -37.74 -5.11 5.86
C GLU A 134 -37.71 -6.30 4.89
N PRO A 135 -38.87 -6.68 4.27
CA PRO A 135 -38.92 -7.83 3.38
C PRO A 135 -38.06 -7.59 2.12
N GLU A 136 -37.34 -8.61 1.74
CA GLU A 136 -36.53 -8.58 0.51
C GLU A 136 -37.45 -8.74 -0.70
N ARG A 137 -37.26 -7.87 -1.70
CA ARG A 137 -37.90 -7.94 -3.01
C ARG A 137 -36.85 -8.12 -4.10
N ARG A 138 -37.10 -9.03 -5.03
CA ARG A 138 -36.22 -9.32 -6.15
C ARG A 138 -36.95 -9.27 -7.48
N GLU A 139 -36.26 -8.80 -8.49
CA GLU A 139 -36.73 -8.87 -9.87
C GLU A 139 -36.29 -10.21 -10.49
N ALA A 140 -37.26 -11.08 -10.74
CA ALA A 140 -37.00 -12.45 -11.20
C ALA A 140 -36.48 -12.55 -12.64
N LYS A 141 -36.56 -11.48 -13.43
CA LYS A 141 -36.28 -11.49 -14.88
C LYS A 141 -35.20 -10.49 -15.32
N ALA A 142 -34.54 -9.79 -14.41
CA ALA A 142 -33.47 -8.88 -14.80
C ALA A 142 -32.29 -9.67 -15.32
N THR A 143 -31.98 -9.50 -16.58
CA THR A 143 -30.75 -10.03 -17.16
C THR A 143 -29.59 -9.13 -16.73
N ILE A 144 -28.78 -9.63 -15.81
CA ILE A 144 -27.63 -8.91 -15.30
C ILE A 144 -26.38 -9.58 -15.83
N ALA A 145 -25.66 -8.84 -16.66
CA ALA A 145 -24.35 -9.26 -17.14
C ALA A 145 -23.35 -9.47 -15.99
N ASN A 146 -22.73 -10.63 -15.96
CA ASN A 146 -21.79 -11.02 -14.89
C ASN A 146 -20.63 -11.84 -15.46
N TYR A 147 -19.68 -12.19 -14.57
CA TYR A 147 -18.55 -13.05 -14.89
C TYR A 147 -19.01 -14.38 -15.50
N GLU A 148 -18.44 -14.75 -16.66
CA GLU A 148 -18.91 -15.88 -17.47
C GLU A 148 -18.85 -17.25 -16.78
N LYS A 149 -17.91 -17.42 -15.82
CA LYS A 149 -17.69 -18.66 -15.08
C LYS A 149 -18.45 -18.72 -13.77
N ARG A 150 -19.39 -17.82 -13.53
CA ARG A 150 -20.23 -17.87 -12.34
C ARG A 150 -21.20 -19.05 -12.46
N PRO A 151 -21.29 -19.93 -11.45
CA PRO A 151 -22.15 -21.13 -11.51
C PRO A 151 -23.65 -20.79 -11.48
N GLU A 152 -24.04 -19.64 -10.91
CA GLU A 152 -25.44 -19.29 -10.69
C GLU A 152 -25.79 -17.93 -11.33
N PRO A 153 -27.02 -17.76 -11.86
CA PRO A 153 -27.49 -16.49 -12.36
C PRO A 153 -27.62 -15.46 -11.25
N ILE A 154 -27.34 -14.20 -11.56
CA ILE A 154 -27.59 -13.07 -10.64
C ILE A 154 -29.05 -12.65 -10.78
N THR A 155 -29.68 -12.34 -9.64
CA THR A 155 -30.99 -11.69 -9.56
C THR A 155 -30.83 -10.28 -9.01
N LEU A 156 -31.66 -9.32 -9.47
CA LEU A 156 -31.62 -7.95 -8.97
C LEU A 156 -32.42 -7.87 -7.66
N GLN A 157 -31.76 -7.56 -6.58
CA GLN A 157 -32.40 -7.12 -5.33
C GLN A 157 -32.87 -5.67 -5.51
N HIS A 158 -34.08 -5.34 -5.08
CA HIS A 158 -34.52 -3.96 -4.97
C HIS A 158 -33.84 -3.28 -3.77
N PRO A 159 -33.54 -1.97 -3.87
CA PRO A 159 -32.86 -1.26 -2.78
C PRO A 159 -33.74 -1.24 -1.52
N PHE A 160 -33.10 -1.41 -0.38
CA PHE A 160 -33.72 -1.26 0.93
C PHE A 160 -33.78 0.20 1.39
N SER A 161 -34.71 0.48 2.30
CA SER A 161 -34.64 1.68 3.11
C SER A 161 -33.34 1.71 3.91
N VAL A 162 -32.98 2.87 4.46
CA VAL A 162 -31.80 3.00 5.35
C VAL A 162 -31.87 1.98 6.50
N LYS A 163 -33.04 1.81 7.13
CA LYS A 163 -33.24 0.83 8.20
C LYS A 163 -32.99 -0.59 7.70
N GLY A 164 -33.60 -0.95 6.57
CA GLY A 164 -33.45 -2.30 6.00
C GLY A 164 -32.02 -2.63 5.59
N SER A 165 -31.25 -1.64 5.15
CA SER A 165 -29.82 -1.77 4.84
C SER A 165 -28.98 -1.97 6.11
N ILE A 166 -29.19 -1.18 7.16
CA ILE A 166 -28.51 -1.33 8.45
C ILE A 166 -28.77 -2.71 9.07
N GLU A 167 -30.01 -3.21 9.01
CA GLU A 167 -30.40 -4.54 9.52
C GLU A 167 -29.68 -5.70 8.79
N ARG A 168 -29.03 -5.42 7.67
CA ARG A 168 -28.30 -6.38 6.82
C ARG A 168 -26.80 -6.16 6.80
N THR A 169 -26.33 -5.17 7.54
CA THR A 169 -24.92 -4.78 7.53
C THR A 169 -24.26 -5.18 8.84
N GLN A 170 -23.30 -6.07 8.72
CA GLN A 170 -22.51 -6.58 9.84
C GLN A 170 -21.39 -5.61 10.19
N VAL A 171 -21.26 -5.33 11.47
CA VAL A 171 -20.05 -4.86 12.17
C VAL A 171 -19.80 -5.77 13.36
N ALA A 172 -18.59 -5.78 13.93
CA ALA A 172 -18.29 -6.56 15.12
C ALA A 172 -19.21 -6.18 16.30
N PRO A 173 -19.51 -7.10 17.24
CA PRO A 173 -20.55 -6.88 18.25
C PRO A 173 -20.21 -5.84 19.33
N ASP A 174 -18.99 -5.32 19.36
CA ASP A 174 -18.56 -4.19 20.19
C ASP A 174 -18.52 -2.87 19.43
N LEU A 175 -18.94 -2.89 18.16
CA LEU A 175 -19.07 -1.73 17.30
C LEU A 175 -20.54 -1.47 16.93
N ARG A 176 -20.86 -0.21 16.66
CA ARG A 176 -22.19 0.20 16.18
C ARG A 176 -22.05 0.86 14.81
N LEU A 177 -22.96 0.52 13.93
CA LEU A 177 -23.11 1.22 12.65
C LEU A 177 -24.16 2.33 12.82
N GLU A 178 -23.76 3.57 12.61
CA GLU A 178 -24.59 4.75 12.74
C GLU A 178 -24.71 5.47 11.41
N LEU A 179 -25.91 5.88 11.03
CA LEU A 179 -26.15 6.72 9.87
C LEU A 179 -25.85 8.18 10.21
N PHE A 180 -25.06 8.85 9.36
CA PHE A 180 -24.86 10.30 9.45
C PHE A 180 -25.67 11.09 8.42
N ALA A 181 -25.68 10.67 7.16
CA ALA A 181 -26.44 11.30 6.09
C ALA A 181 -26.93 10.27 5.07
N ALA A 182 -28.05 10.56 4.40
CA ALA A 182 -28.63 9.67 3.40
C ALA A 182 -29.37 10.45 2.30
N GLU A 183 -29.81 9.73 1.29
CA GLU A 183 -30.80 10.23 0.32
C GLU A 183 -32.10 10.66 1.03
N PRO A 184 -32.79 11.73 0.59
CA PRO A 184 -32.52 12.52 -0.63
C PRO A 184 -31.54 13.69 -0.45
N ASP A 185 -31.01 13.93 0.75
CA ASP A 185 -30.18 15.08 1.06
C ASP A 185 -28.79 14.99 0.43
N ILE A 186 -28.30 13.76 0.24
CA ILE A 186 -27.05 13.47 -0.47
C ILE A 186 -27.30 12.40 -1.55
N ALA A 187 -26.42 12.39 -2.57
CA ALA A 187 -26.46 11.38 -3.63
C ALA A 187 -25.07 11.05 -4.15
N LYS A 188 -24.79 9.75 -4.34
CA LYS A 188 -23.51 9.28 -4.95
C LYS A 188 -22.25 9.88 -4.33
N PRO A 189 -22.06 9.82 -3.01
CA PRO A 189 -20.83 10.29 -2.38
C PRO A 189 -19.68 9.38 -2.81
N ILE A 190 -18.66 9.96 -3.45
CA ILE A 190 -17.48 9.22 -3.93
C ILE A 190 -16.26 9.46 -3.04
N PHE A 191 -16.22 10.58 -2.38
CA PHE A 191 -15.12 11.02 -1.53
C PHE A 191 -15.64 11.88 -0.37
N MET A 192 -14.94 11.85 0.75
CA MET A 192 -15.27 12.70 1.91
C MET A 192 -13.99 13.14 2.62
N ALA A 193 -14.06 14.29 3.27
CA ALA A 193 -13.03 14.84 4.14
C ALA A 193 -13.65 15.80 5.15
N TRP A 194 -12.89 16.28 6.11
CA TRP A 194 -13.39 17.21 7.14
C TRP A 194 -12.56 18.49 7.16
N ASP A 195 -13.24 19.60 7.41
CA ASP A 195 -12.58 20.88 7.61
C ASP A 195 -12.02 21.02 9.05
N GLU A 196 -11.38 22.14 9.32
CA GLU A 196 -10.84 22.44 10.66
C GLU A 196 -11.92 22.66 11.74
N ARG A 197 -13.19 22.72 11.39
CA ARG A 197 -14.33 22.71 12.31
C ARG A 197 -14.83 21.29 12.60
N GLY A 198 -14.29 20.27 11.95
CA GLY A 198 -14.77 18.91 12.03
C GLY A 198 -16.04 18.64 11.22
N ARG A 199 -16.46 19.56 10.35
CA ARG A 199 -17.64 19.38 9.49
C ARG A 199 -17.30 18.46 8.33
N LEU A 200 -18.20 17.56 8.01
CA LEU A 200 -18.07 16.64 6.88
C LEU A 200 -18.31 17.38 5.55
N TRP A 201 -17.39 17.18 4.61
CA TRP A 201 -17.53 17.58 3.23
C TRP A 201 -17.51 16.34 2.35
N ILE A 202 -18.38 16.29 1.33
CA ILE A 202 -18.50 15.19 0.38
C ILE A 202 -18.43 15.68 -1.06
N ALA A 203 -17.82 14.85 -1.92
CA ALA A 203 -17.94 14.97 -3.37
C ALA A 203 -19.06 14.06 -3.86
N GLU A 204 -20.04 14.62 -4.53
CA GLU A 204 -21.13 13.87 -5.17
C GLU A 204 -20.88 13.71 -6.66
N THR A 205 -21.05 12.50 -7.21
CA THR A 205 -20.79 12.18 -8.63
C THR A 205 -22.02 11.57 -9.30
N ARG A 206 -22.99 12.35 -9.67
CA ARG A 206 -24.18 11.90 -10.41
C ARG A 206 -23.89 11.67 -11.89
N ASP A 207 -22.93 12.41 -12.46
CA ASP A 207 -22.51 12.29 -13.86
C ASP A 207 -21.71 11.00 -14.13
N TYR A 208 -21.07 10.45 -13.08
CA TYR A 208 -20.26 9.23 -13.20
C TYR A 208 -21.13 8.03 -13.58
N PRO A 209 -20.68 7.14 -14.48
CA PRO A 209 -19.31 7.03 -15.02
C PRO A 209 -19.10 7.63 -16.42
N HIS A 210 -20.10 8.20 -17.02
CA HIS A 210 -20.03 8.73 -18.37
C HIS A 210 -20.28 10.24 -18.39
N ASP A 211 -20.23 10.83 -19.59
CA ASP A 211 -20.45 12.24 -19.80
C ASP A 211 -19.39 13.16 -19.22
N VAL A 212 -18.09 12.81 -19.39
CA VAL A 212 -17.03 13.80 -19.19
C VAL A 212 -17.27 14.98 -20.10
N LYS A 213 -17.59 16.14 -19.49
CA LYS A 213 -17.90 17.37 -20.23
C LYS A 213 -16.60 18.09 -20.60
N PRO A 214 -16.37 18.42 -21.88
CA PRO A 214 -15.16 19.10 -22.30
C PRO A 214 -14.98 20.49 -21.66
N ASP A 215 -16.08 21.19 -21.39
CA ASP A 215 -16.11 22.47 -20.69
C ASP A 215 -15.95 22.33 -19.17
N GLY A 216 -16.08 21.12 -18.61
CA GLY A 216 -15.97 20.84 -17.19
C GLY A 216 -17.22 21.20 -16.37
N PHE A 217 -18.37 21.47 -17.02
CA PHE A 217 -19.63 21.79 -16.35
C PHE A 217 -20.59 20.61 -16.40
N GLY A 218 -20.88 20.03 -15.24
CA GLY A 218 -21.79 18.91 -15.04
C GLY A 218 -22.85 19.17 -13.99
N THR A 219 -23.39 18.09 -13.42
CA THR A 219 -24.46 18.14 -12.39
C THR A 219 -23.94 17.81 -11.00
N ASP A 220 -22.64 17.57 -10.87
CA ASP A 220 -21.98 17.15 -9.63
C ASP A 220 -21.69 18.34 -8.72
N SER A 221 -21.45 18.05 -7.44
CA SER A 221 -21.27 19.06 -6.41
C SER A 221 -20.28 18.65 -5.31
N ILE A 222 -19.77 19.65 -4.60
CA ILE A 222 -19.18 19.50 -3.27
C ILE A 222 -20.17 20.03 -2.25
N LYS A 223 -20.46 19.24 -1.21
CA LYS A 223 -21.46 19.55 -0.21
C LYS A 223 -20.89 19.48 1.20
N ILE A 224 -21.31 20.41 2.06
CA ILE A 224 -21.01 20.42 3.49
C ILE A 224 -22.22 19.82 4.21
N CYS A 225 -21.97 18.83 5.07
CA CYS A 225 -22.98 18.16 5.87
C CYS A 225 -22.69 18.42 7.36
N GLU A 226 -23.62 19.04 8.06
CA GLU A 226 -23.46 19.47 9.45
C GLU A 226 -24.55 18.83 10.33
N ASP A 227 -24.13 18.33 11.49
CA ASP A 227 -25.00 17.98 12.60
C ASP A 227 -25.05 19.20 13.54
N THR A 228 -26.11 20.01 13.43
CA THR A 228 -26.21 21.26 14.19
C THR A 228 -26.90 21.08 15.55
N ASN A 229 -27.60 19.97 15.73
CA ASN A 229 -28.36 19.65 16.96
C ASN A 229 -27.61 18.66 17.88
N GLY A 230 -26.53 18.01 17.41
CA GLY A 230 -25.71 17.09 18.17
C GLY A 230 -26.29 15.70 18.35
N ASP A 231 -27.21 15.27 17.49
CA ASP A 231 -27.85 13.95 17.57
C ASP A 231 -27.08 12.84 16.83
N GLY A 232 -25.98 13.21 16.17
CA GLY A 232 -25.13 12.30 15.40
C GLY A 232 -25.56 12.15 13.95
N ARG A 233 -26.50 12.96 13.47
CA ARG A 233 -26.96 13.00 12.06
C ARG A 233 -26.86 14.40 11.49
N ALA A 234 -26.52 14.49 10.22
CA ALA A 234 -26.56 15.77 9.53
C ALA A 234 -28.01 16.25 9.36
N ASP A 235 -28.25 17.50 9.75
CA ASP A 235 -29.52 18.19 9.63
C ASP A 235 -29.43 19.47 8.78
N LYS A 236 -28.19 19.85 8.37
CA LYS A 236 -27.94 20.97 7.48
C LYS A 236 -27.00 20.57 6.36
N PHE A 237 -27.41 20.89 5.12
CA PHE A 237 -26.67 20.56 3.91
C PHE A 237 -26.45 21.83 3.08
N THR A 238 -25.19 22.21 2.90
CA THR A 238 -24.81 23.39 2.11
C THR A 238 -24.08 22.95 0.86
N VAL A 239 -24.52 23.37 -0.32
CA VAL A 239 -23.80 23.18 -1.56
C VAL A 239 -22.67 24.22 -1.61
N PHE A 240 -21.45 23.77 -1.37
CA PHE A 240 -20.26 24.62 -1.42
C PHE A 240 -19.88 24.97 -2.86
N ALA A 241 -19.92 24.01 -3.76
CA ALA A 241 -19.68 24.20 -5.17
C ALA A 241 -20.57 23.30 -6.01
N ASP A 242 -21.20 23.84 -7.02
CA ASP A 242 -22.01 23.16 -8.01
C ASP A 242 -21.38 23.17 -9.40
N LYS A 243 -22.08 22.59 -10.38
CA LYS A 243 -21.64 22.52 -11.78
C LYS A 243 -20.27 21.91 -11.95
N LEU A 244 -19.94 20.93 -11.12
CA LEU A 244 -18.77 20.09 -11.27
C LEU A 244 -19.08 18.91 -12.18
N ASN A 245 -18.05 18.26 -12.69
CA ASN A 245 -18.18 17.09 -13.55
C ASN A 245 -17.20 16.01 -13.12
N ILE A 246 -17.72 14.97 -12.52
CA ILE A 246 -17.00 13.80 -11.99
C ILE A 246 -15.83 14.24 -11.06
N PRO A 247 -16.10 14.97 -9.97
CA PRO A 247 -15.09 15.24 -8.94
C PRO A 247 -14.76 13.92 -8.23
N THR A 248 -13.50 13.47 -8.31
CA THR A 248 -13.05 12.18 -7.77
C THR A 248 -12.39 12.29 -6.41
N GLY A 249 -12.21 13.50 -5.91
CA GLY A 249 -11.66 13.80 -4.60
C GLY A 249 -11.28 15.28 -4.48
N PHE A 250 -11.04 15.69 -3.25
CA PHE A 250 -10.56 17.04 -2.96
C PHE A 250 -9.66 17.05 -1.72
N VAL A 251 -8.89 18.12 -1.54
CA VAL A 251 -8.03 18.33 -0.38
C VAL A 251 -8.08 19.79 0.05
N PHE A 252 -8.12 20.03 1.37
CA PHE A 252 -8.06 21.37 1.94
C PHE A 252 -6.66 21.97 1.78
N ALA A 253 -6.58 23.16 1.23
CA ALA A 253 -5.35 23.92 1.06
C ALA A 253 -5.62 25.43 0.95
N ASN A 254 -4.76 26.26 1.53
CA ASN A 254 -4.76 27.72 1.40
C ASN A 254 -6.12 28.39 1.71
N GLY A 255 -6.88 27.81 2.66
CA GLY A 255 -8.19 28.32 3.06
C GLY A 255 -9.31 28.03 2.07
N GLY A 256 -9.12 27.10 1.15
CA GLY A 256 -10.09 26.56 0.23
C GLY A 256 -9.91 25.06 0.06
N ILE A 257 -10.37 24.54 -1.08
CA ILE A 257 -10.16 23.13 -1.47
C ILE A 257 -9.59 23.05 -2.89
N ILE A 258 -8.77 22.02 -3.13
CA ILE A 258 -8.36 21.64 -4.48
C ILE A 258 -9.13 20.38 -4.86
N VAL A 259 -9.89 20.44 -5.95
CA VAL A 259 -10.75 19.37 -6.45
C VAL A 259 -10.09 18.70 -7.64
N ALA A 260 -9.94 17.37 -7.59
CA ALA A 260 -9.59 16.56 -8.74
C ALA A 260 -10.83 16.40 -9.63
N GLN A 261 -10.82 17.04 -10.76
CA GLN A 261 -11.85 16.96 -11.80
C GLN A 261 -11.14 16.88 -13.15
N SER A 262 -10.77 15.67 -13.58
CA SER A 262 -10.05 15.50 -14.85
C SER A 262 -10.79 16.17 -16.03
N PRO A 263 -10.11 16.84 -16.96
CA PRO A 263 -8.66 16.93 -17.11
C PRO A 263 -7.97 18.00 -16.23
N ARG A 264 -8.68 18.60 -15.27
CA ARG A 264 -8.20 19.74 -14.49
C ARG A 264 -8.19 19.44 -12.99
N PHE A 265 -7.32 20.16 -12.26
CA PHE A 265 -7.47 20.39 -10.83
C PHE A 265 -7.92 21.82 -10.61
N LEU A 266 -8.97 22.00 -9.81
CA LEU A 266 -9.61 23.28 -9.53
C LEU A 266 -9.36 23.68 -8.09
N PHE A 267 -8.89 24.90 -7.86
CA PHE A 267 -8.92 25.54 -6.56
C PHE A 267 -10.24 26.28 -6.39
N LEU A 268 -10.99 25.96 -5.33
CA LEU A 268 -12.28 26.55 -4.99
C LEU A 268 -12.20 27.14 -3.59
N LYS A 269 -12.67 28.37 -3.42
CA LYS A 269 -12.61 29.04 -2.13
C LYS A 269 -13.86 29.91 -1.90
N ASP A 270 -14.27 29.92 -0.65
CA ASP A 270 -15.20 30.89 -0.08
C ASP A 270 -14.40 32.07 0.45
N THR A 271 -14.55 33.27 -0.13
CA THR A 271 -13.84 34.48 0.28
C THR A 271 -14.69 35.41 1.14
N ASN A 272 -16.01 35.20 1.17
CA ASN A 272 -16.98 36.02 1.87
C ASN A 272 -17.54 35.41 3.16
N GLY A 273 -17.31 34.09 3.38
CA GLY A 273 -17.69 33.38 4.61
C GLY A 273 -19.12 32.82 4.62
N ASP A 274 -19.75 32.63 3.45
CA ASP A 274 -21.11 32.10 3.34
C ASP A 274 -21.18 30.58 3.11
N ASP A 275 -20.04 29.90 3.21
CA ASP A 275 -19.87 28.47 2.94
C ASP A 275 -20.17 28.09 1.48
N ARG A 276 -19.96 29.03 0.51
CA ARG A 276 -20.07 28.82 -0.93
C ARG A 276 -18.83 29.31 -1.65
N ALA A 277 -18.36 28.56 -2.62
CA ALA A 277 -17.20 28.96 -3.42
C ALA A 277 -17.53 30.11 -4.35
N ASP A 278 -16.93 31.27 -4.13
CA ASP A 278 -16.98 32.43 -5.00
C ASP A 278 -15.68 32.65 -5.80
N GLU A 279 -14.61 31.95 -5.45
CA GLU A 279 -13.38 31.82 -6.25
C GLU A 279 -13.30 30.42 -6.87
N ARG A 280 -13.07 30.39 -8.21
CA ARG A 280 -12.84 29.12 -8.95
C ARG A 280 -11.69 29.32 -9.92
N LYS A 281 -10.60 28.60 -9.70
CA LYS A 281 -9.37 28.72 -10.48
C LYS A 281 -8.83 27.35 -10.90
N GLU A 282 -8.48 27.20 -12.17
CA GLU A 282 -7.71 26.05 -12.63
C GLU A 282 -6.25 26.21 -12.20
N ILE A 283 -5.72 25.20 -11.50
CA ILE A 283 -4.32 25.20 -11.03
C ILE A 283 -3.43 24.22 -11.79
N MET A 284 -4.02 23.23 -12.43
CA MET A 284 -3.30 22.20 -13.16
C MET A 284 -4.21 21.57 -14.21
N THR A 285 -3.66 21.26 -15.39
CA THR A 285 -4.34 20.50 -16.45
C THR A 285 -3.41 19.45 -17.05
N GLY A 286 -3.99 18.44 -17.71
CA GLY A 286 -3.24 17.33 -18.33
C GLY A 286 -3.60 15.96 -17.78
N TRP A 287 -4.54 15.88 -16.83
CA TRP A 287 -5.06 14.59 -16.35
C TRP A 287 -5.88 13.93 -17.43
N GLY A 288 -5.64 12.63 -17.65
CA GLY A 288 -6.34 11.87 -18.68
C GLY A 288 -7.81 11.65 -18.38
N ILE A 289 -8.61 11.50 -19.44
CA ILE A 289 -10.07 11.25 -19.40
C ILE A 289 -10.49 10.04 -20.21
N ASN A 290 -9.54 9.21 -20.61
CA ASN A 290 -9.82 8.05 -21.47
C ASN A 290 -10.69 6.99 -20.79
N ASP A 291 -10.63 6.94 -19.46
CA ASP A 291 -11.41 6.04 -18.63
C ASP A 291 -11.82 6.77 -17.34
N THR A 292 -13.13 6.94 -17.13
CA THR A 292 -13.69 7.63 -15.95
C THR A 292 -13.41 6.90 -14.64
N HIS A 293 -13.12 5.59 -14.67
CA HIS A 293 -12.71 4.80 -13.51
C HIS A 293 -11.19 4.88 -13.25
N ALA A 294 -10.45 5.61 -14.05
CA ALA A 294 -9.00 5.62 -14.00
C ALA A 294 -8.42 7.04 -13.92
N GLN A 295 -9.20 7.97 -13.44
CA GLN A 295 -8.82 9.36 -13.25
C GLN A 295 -7.98 9.56 -11.98
N ALA A 296 -7.41 10.79 -11.83
CA ALA A 296 -6.75 11.19 -10.59
C ALA A 296 -7.75 11.25 -9.44
N ASN A 297 -7.38 10.72 -8.28
CA ASN A 297 -8.30 10.53 -7.15
C ASN A 297 -7.55 10.47 -5.80
N ASN A 298 -8.29 10.32 -4.70
CA ASN A 298 -7.76 10.15 -3.34
C ASN A 298 -6.78 11.26 -2.94
N LEU A 299 -7.18 12.52 -3.08
CA LEU A 299 -6.34 13.65 -2.68
C LEU A 299 -6.29 13.83 -1.17
N HIS A 300 -5.09 14.02 -0.60
CA HIS A 300 -4.91 14.36 0.80
C HIS A 300 -3.60 15.11 1.09
N TYR A 301 -3.51 15.70 2.27
CA TYR A 301 -2.38 16.45 2.76
C TYR A 301 -1.34 15.50 3.38
N GLY A 302 -0.08 15.60 2.98
CA GLY A 302 1.00 14.78 3.48
C GLY A 302 1.79 15.42 4.62
N LEU A 303 2.55 14.59 5.36
CA LEU A 303 3.43 15.05 6.44
C LEU A 303 4.49 16.06 5.99
N ASP A 304 4.97 15.96 4.77
CA ASP A 304 5.98 16.83 4.16
C ASP A 304 5.40 18.12 3.57
N ASN A 305 4.15 18.42 3.88
CA ASN A 305 3.40 19.59 3.39
C ASN A 305 3.23 19.62 1.86
N TRP A 306 3.28 18.46 1.21
CA TRP A 306 2.83 18.25 -0.15
C TRP A 306 1.42 17.66 -0.16
N LEU A 307 0.73 17.84 -1.28
CA LEU A 307 -0.54 17.19 -1.54
C LEU A 307 -0.31 15.93 -2.36
N TYR A 308 -1.00 14.86 -2.01
CA TYR A 308 -0.83 13.54 -2.58
C TYR A 308 -2.11 13.06 -3.24
N GLY A 309 -1.97 12.08 -4.12
CA GLY A 309 -3.06 11.36 -4.73
C GLY A 309 -2.57 10.18 -5.56
N CYS A 310 -3.50 9.49 -6.17
CA CYS A 310 -3.20 8.45 -7.15
C CYS A 310 -3.97 8.67 -8.45
N VAL A 311 -3.52 8.03 -9.52
CA VAL A 311 -4.15 8.06 -10.83
C VAL A 311 -4.13 6.67 -11.43
N GLY A 312 -5.24 6.29 -12.07
CA GLY A 312 -5.34 5.03 -12.80
C GLY A 312 -4.82 5.12 -14.23
N TYR A 313 -5.33 4.29 -15.13
CA TYR A 313 -4.87 4.16 -16.53
C TYR A 313 -4.94 5.46 -17.34
N SER A 314 -5.81 6.39 -16.97
CA SER A 314 -5.94 7.67 -17.67
C SER A 314 -4.65 8.50 -17.57
N GLY A 315 -3.87 8.35 -16.48
CA GLY A 315 -2.55 8.95 -16.33
C GLY A 315 -2.53 10.47 -16.37
N PHE A 316 -1.35 10.99 -16.64
CA PHE A 316 -1.11 12.43 -16.79
C PHE A 316 -0.20 12.70 -18.01
N ARG A 317 -0.51 13.74 -18.78
CA ARG A 317 0.36 14.32 -19.79
C ARG A 317 0.14 15.81 -19.88
N GLY A 318 1.14 16.58 -19.49
CA GLY A 318 1.06 18.05 -19.48
C GLY A 318 2.39 18.70 -19.12
N THR A 319 2.39 20.04 -19.09
CA THR A 319 3.55 20.84 -18.73
C THR A 319 3.37 21.45 -17.35
N ILE A 320 4.27 21.17 -16.43
CA ILE A 320 4.27 21.71 -15.07
C ILE A 320 5.62 22.39 -14.81
N GLY A 321 5.56 23.66 -14.39
CA GLY A 321 6.79 24.45 -14.18
C GLY A 321 7.68 24.54 -15.41
N GLY A 322 7.11 24.54 -16.61
CA GLY A 322 7.85 24.56 -17.89
C GLY A 322 8.44 23.21 -18.32
N VAL A 323 8.19 22.13 -17.58
CA VAL A 323 8.73 20.80 -17.88
C VAL A 323 7.58 19.87 -18.31
N GLU A 324 7.74 19.23 -19.48
CA GLU A 324 6.81 18.17 -19.89
C GLU A 324 6.90 16.96 -18.97
N LYS A 325 5.74 16.49 -18.53
CA LYS A 325 5.59 15.31 -17.69
C LYS A 325 4.58 14.35 -18.30
N GLN A 326 4.90 13.08 -18.27
CA GLN A 326 4.00 12.01 -18.69
C GLN A 326 4.21 10.80 -17.80
N PHE A 327 3.12 10.28 -17.22
CA PHE A 327 3.12 9.04 -16.46
C PHE A 327 1.75 8.35 -16.55
N ALA A 328 1.73 7.06 -16.25
CA ALA A 328 0.53 6.23 -16.21
C ALA A 328 0.04 6.06 -14.76
N GLN A 329 -0.51 4.89 -14.43
CA GLN A 329 -1.11 4.59 -13.13
C GLN A 329 -0.07 4.53 -11.99
N GLY A 330 -0.46 5.08 -10.85
CA GLY A 330 0.36 5.09 -9.65
C GLY A 330 0.07 6.27 -8.74
N THR A 331 1.00 6.57 -7.83
CA THR A 331 0.87 7.68 -6.90
C THR A 331 1.67 8.91 -7.34
N PHE A 332 1.19 10.07 -6.97
CA PHE A 332 1.83 11.35 -7.24
C PHE A 332 1.72 12.29 -6.04
N ARG A 333 2.54 13.35 -6.06
CA ARG A 333 2.38 14.49 -5.16
C ARG A 333 2.55 15.80 -5.92
N PHE A 334 1.95 16.88 -5.40
CA PHE A 334 1.98 18.18 -6.05
C PHE A 334 1.95 19.33 -5.05
N LYS A 335 2.31 20.54 -5.49
CA LYS A 335 2.18 21.75 -4.69
C LYS A 335 0.81 22.38 -4.89
N ALA A 336 0.26 22.96 -3.81
CA ALA A 336 -1.08 23.55 -3.80
C ALA A 336 -1.30 24.67 -4.83
N ASP A 337 -0.23 25.32 -5.28
CA ASP A 337 -0.25 26.34 -6.32
C ASP A 337 -0.09 25.78 -7.75
N GLY A 338 0.04 24.45 -7.91
CA GLY A 338 0.26 23.81 -9.20
C GLY A 338 1.69 23.93 -9.75
N SER A 339 2.61 24.55 -9.01
CA SER A 339 3.99 24.83 -9.48
C SER A 339 4.84 23.57 -9.67
N ALA A 340 4.51 22.48 -8.97
CA ALA A 340 5.25 21.23 -9.05
C ALA A 340 4.30 20.02 -9.01
N LEU A 341 4.67 18.98 -9.76
CA LEU A 341 4.02 17.66 -9.77
C LEU A 341 5.12 16.63 -9.88
N GLU A 342 5.09 15.60 -9.01
CA GLU A 342 6.03 14.49 -9.01
C GLU A 342 5.27 13.16 -9.04
N PHE A 343 5.65 12.29 -9.96
CA PHE A 343 5.22 10.89 -9.94
C PHE A 343 6.12 10.12 -8.98
N LEU A 344 5.53 9.30 -8.11
CA LEU A 344 6.26 8.65 -7.03
C LEU A 344 6.37 7.14 -7.22
N HIS A 345 5.27 6.44 -7.39
CA HIS A 345 5.25 4.98 -7.38
C HIS A 345 4.40 4.44 -8.51
N GLN A 346 4.98 3.55 -9.31
CA GLN A 346 4.27 2.87 -10.40
C GLN A 346 3.51 1.65 -9.85
N PHE A 347 2.20 1.59 -10.09
CA PHE A 347 1.38 0.42 -9.77
C PHE A 347 1.14 -0.46 -11.00
N THR A 348 0.69 -1.68 -10.75
CA THR A 348 0.53 -2.70 -11.81
C THR A 348 -0.81 -2.62 -12.54
N ASN A 349 -1.81 -1.95 -11.95
CA ASN A 349 -3.18 -1.90 -12.45
C ASN A 349 -3.82 -0.54 -12.15
N ASN A 350 -5.11 -0.39 -12.47
CA ASN A 350 -5.88 0.81 -12.22
C ASN A 350 -5.83 1.22 -10.74
N SER A 351 -5.27 2.39 -10.45
CA SER A 351 -5.05 2.85 -9.07
C SER A 351 -6.26 3.63 -8.57
N TRP A 352 -6.79 3.22 -7.42
CA TRP A 352 -7.90 3.90 -6.76
C TRP A 352 -7.76 3.84 -5.23
N GLY A 353 -6.60 4.17 -4.73
CA GLY A 353 -6.29 4.24 -3.30
C GLY A 353 -4.89 4.76 -3.06
N HIS A 354 -4.77 5.73 -2.16
CA HIS A 354 -3.51 6.22 -1.63
C HIS A 354 -3.67 6.52 -0.14
N SER A 355 -2.70 6.14 0.66
CA SER A 355 -2.65 6.42 2.09
C SER A 355 -1.23 6.58 2.59
N ILE A 356 -1.12 7.21 3.74
CA ILE A 356 0.13 7.43 4.47
C ILE A 356 -0.10 6.96 5.90
N ASN A 357 0.78 6.13 6.45
CA ASN A 357 0.70 5.79 7.86
C ASN A 357 1.18 6.97 8.75
N GLU A 358 1.03 6.85 10.07
CA GLU A 358 1.42 7.89 11.03
C GLU A 358 2.90 8.30 10.95
N PHE A 359 3.73 7.48 10.33
CA PHE A 359 5.17 7.67 10.21
C PHE A 359 5.61 8.21 8.84
N GLY A 360 4.67 8.51 7.95
CA GLY A 360 4.94 9.06 6.63
C GLY A 360 5.35 8.03 5.58
N ASP A 361 5.13 6.74 5.80
CA ASP A 361 5.37 5.72 4.80
C ASP A 361 4.18 5.63 3.85
N GLN A 362 4.46 5.43 2.55
CA GLN A 362 3.50 5.56 1.46
C GLN A 362 2.88 4.21 1.12
N PHE A 363 1.56 4.18 1.00
CA PHE A 363 0.79 3.01 0.59
C PHE A 363 -0.24 3.41 -0.47
N GLY A 364 -0.81 2.41 -1.11
CA GLY A 364 -1.90 2.61 -2.05
C GLY A 364 -2.40 1.30 -2.60
N GLY A 365 -3.35 1.35 -3.50
CA GLY A 365 -3.97 0.15 -4.03
C GLY A 365 -4.46 0.28 -5.46
N THR A 366 -4.71 -0.88 -6.06
CA THR A 366 -5.33 -1.00 -7.37
C THR A 366 -6.71 -1.63 -7.24
N ALA A 367 -7.60 -1.28 -8.15
CA ALA A 367 -8.95 -1.83 -8.18
C ALA A 367 -8.98 -3.36 -8.27
N ASN A 368 -8.03 -3.97 -8.99
CA ASN A 368 -8.00 -5.39 -9.28
C ASN A 368 -6.85 -6.12 -8.59
N ASN A 369 -7.14 -7.16 -7.81
CA ASN A 369 -6.22 -8.16 -7.26
C ASN A 369 -5.13 -7.66 -6.28
N ALA A 370 -4.78 -6.40 -6.32
CA ALA A 370 -3.70 -5.83 -5.51
C ALA A 370 -4.19 -4.58 -4.76
N PRO A 371 -5.07 -4.75 -3.77
CA PRO A 371 -5.64 -3.63 -3.03
C PRO A 371 -4.62 -2.88 -2.18
N LEU A 372 -3.43 -3.45 -1.96
CA LEU A 372 -2.44 -2.82 -1.11
C LEU A 372 -1.01 -2.98 -1.65
N PHE A 373 -0.36 -1.82 -1.86
CA PHE A 373 1.04 -1.66 -2.21
C PHE A 373 1.76 -0.84 -1.15
N PHE A 374 3.04 -1.12 -0.97
CA PHE A 374 3.99 -0.22 -0.30
C PHE A 374 4.88 0.45 -1.34
N GLY A 375 5.01 1.78 -1.24
CA GLY A 375 5.88 2.62 -2.08
C GLY A 375 7.17 2.95 -1.34
N GLY A 376 8.22 2.15 -1.56
CA GLY A 376 9.48 2.29 -0.82
C GLY A 376 10.49 3.23 -1.48
N ILE A 377 10.51 3.30 -2.81
CA ILE A 377 11.49 4.09 -3.57
C ILE A 377 10.73 5.00 -4.56
N PRO A 378 10.83 6.32 -4.42
CA PRO A 378 10.14 7.22 -5.36
C PRO A 378 10.76 7.17 -6.76
N ALA A 379 9.93 7.22 -7.79
CA ALA A 379 10.36 7.22 -9.19
C ALA A 379 11.26 8.43 -9.52
N THR A 380 11.21 9.50 -8.74
CA THR A 380 12.10 10.66 -8.85
C THR A 380 13.57 10.33 -8.58
N MET A 381 13.85 9.23 -7.87
CA MET A 381 15.20 8.73 -7.65
C MET A 381 15.72 7.90 -8.85
N VAL A 382 14.81 7.37 -9.68
CA VAL A 382 15.18 6.42 -10.73
C VAL A 382 15.71 7.15 -11.95
N PRO A 383 16.94 6.85 -12.42
CA PRO A 383 17.47 7.46 -13.63
C PRO A 383 16.62 7.16 -14.86
N LYS A 384 16.57 8.09 -15.80
CA LYS A 384 15.80 7.91 -17.04
C LYS A 384 16.26 6.66 -17.78
N GLY A 385 15.32 5.81 -18.17
CA GLY A 385 15.58 4.56 -18.89
C GLY A 385 15.95 3.38 -17.98
N VAL A 386 16.04 3.57 -16.68
CA VAL A 386 16.23 2.49 -15.70
C VAL A 386 14.88 2.00 -15.19
N ARG A 387 14.65 0.69 -15.31
CA ARG A 387 13.49 0.06 -14.67
C ARG A 387 13.79 -0.18 -13.20
N ALA A 388 12.84 0.18 -12.32
CA ALA A 388 13.00 0.02 -10.89
C ALA A 388 11.69 -0.40 -10.22
N MET A 389 11.80 -1.13 -9.11
CA MET A 389 10.72 -1.41 -8.21
C MET A 389 10.45 -0.19 -7.33
N THR A 390 9.54 0.67 -7.76
CA THR A 390 9.14 1.84 -6.96
C THR A 390 8.08 1.50 -5.92
N ALA A 391 7.23 0.51 -6.23
CA ALA A 391 6.22 -0.03 -5.34
C ALA A 391 6.15 -1.55 -5.45
N LYS A 392 5.72 -2.20 -4.37
CA LYS A 392 5.51 -3.64 -4.31
C LYS A 392 4.14 -3.94 -3.71
N ARG A 393 3.41 -4.87 -4.33
CA ARG A 393 2.21 -5.46 -3.73
C ARG A 393 2.60 -6.16 -2.43
N ILE A 394 1.88 -5.86 -1.35
CA ILE A 394 2.15 -6.40 -0.01
C ILE A 394 1.04 -7.29 0.54
N ASN A 395 -0.18 -7.27 -0.04
CA ASN A 395 -1.24 -8.16 0.40
C ASN A 395 -0.95 -9.62 0.02
N THR A 396 -1.07 -10.51 1.01
CA THR A 396 -0.84 -11.95 0.86
C THR A 396 -2.03 -12.67 0.20
N GLU A 397 -3.25 -12.14 0.39
CA GLU A 397 -4.48 -12.69 -0.18
C GLU A 397 -5.11 -11.71 -1.18
N ASP A 398 -5.76 -12.24 -2.20
CA ASP A 398 -6.47 -11.49 -3.23
C ASP A 398 -8.00 -11.74 -3.22
N LYS A 399 -8.48 -12.48 -2.22
CA LYS A 399 -9.90 -12.72 -1.97
C LYS A 399 -10.42 -11.76 -0.90
N THR A 400 -11.71 -11.45 -0.98
CA THR A 400 -12.40 -10.64 0.01
C THR A 400 -13.63 -11.38 0.53
N HIS A 401 -14.11 -11.05 1.73
CA HIS A 401 -15.06 -11.87 2.49
C HIS A 401 -16.46 -11.23 2.48
N THR A 402 -17.23 -11.50 1.43
CA THR A 402 -18.63 -11.09 1.34
C THR A 402 -19.53 -11.93 2.26
N ILE A 403 -20.69 -11.37 2.65
CA ILE A 403 -21.76 -12.06 3.40
C ILE A 403 -23.03 -12.27 2.56
N THR A 404 -22.90 -12.20 1.23
CA THR A 404 -23.96 -12.57 0.27
C THR A 404 -23.37 -13.34 -0.91
N PRO A 405 -24.01 -14.39 -1.40
CA PRO A 405 -23.56 -15.10 -2.61
C PRO A 405 -23.93 -14.34 -3.90
N ASN A 406 -24.83 -13.36 -3.83
CA ASN A 406 -25.33 -12.66 -5.01
C ASN A 406 -24.66 -11.29 -5.18
N TYR A 407 -23.57 -11.26 -5.94
CA TYR A 407 -22.81 -10.04 -6.25
C TYR A 407 -22.39 -10.03 -7.73
N ARG A 408 -22.33 -8.84 -8.32
CA ARG A 408 -21.90 -8.67 -9.71
C ARG A 408 -20.42 -8.33 -9.79
N GLN A 409 -19.67 -9.17 -10.48
CA GLN A 409 -18.30 -8.90 -10.87
C GLN A 409 -18.10 -9.26 -12.35
N VAL A 410 -17.25 -8.53 -13.04
CA VAL A 410 -16.99 -8.74 -14.48
C VAL A 410 -15.58 -9.25 -14.73
N ASP A 411 -14.57 -8.66 -14.11
CA ASP A 411 -13.15 -8.95 -14.39
C ASP A 411 -12.58 -10.05 -13.51
N VAL A 412 -12.88 -10.00 -12.21
CA VAL A 412 -12.38 -10.92 -11.18
C VAL A 412 -13.56 -11.46 -10.40
N PHE A 413 -13.59 -12.76 -10.17
CA PHE A 413 -14.64 -13.39 -9.39
C PHE A 413 -14.16 -13.79 -7.98
N GLY A 414 -14.88 -13.32 -6.96
CA GLY A 414 -14.61 -13.62 -5.55
C GLY A 414 -13.38 -12.91 -4.97
N GLY A 415 -12.78 -11.98 -5.72
CA GLY A 415 -11.65 -11.21 -5.29
C GLY A 415 -11.88 -9.71 -5.46
N TYR A 416 -10.81 -8.92 -5.27
CA TYR A 416 -10.86 -7.49 -5.50
C TYR A 416 -10.97 -7.19 -6.99
N THR A 417 -11.96 -6.39 -7.36
CA THR A 417 -12.20 -5.98 -8.76
C THR A 417 -12.55 -4.50 -8.89
N ALA A 418 -13.01 -3.87 -7.82
CA ALA A 418 -13.30 -2.45 -7.73
C ALA A 418 -12.82 -1.87 -6.40
N ALA A 419 -11.70 -2.39 -5.86
CA ALA A 419 -11.16 -1.89 -4.61
C ALA A 419 -10.90 -0.39 -4.69
N ALA A 420 -11.37 0.35 -3.68
CA ALA A 420 -11.37 1.80 -3.66
C ALA A 420 -11.03 2.33 -2.26
N GLY A 421 -10.38 3.49 -2.24
CA GLY A 421 -9.87 4.08 -1.01
C GLY A 421 -8.71 3.28 -0.44
N SER A 422 -8.01 3.86 0.49
CA SER A 422 -7.02 3.22 1.33
C SER A 422 -6.79 4.15 2.51
N ALA A 423 -6.91 3.65 3.73
CA ALA A 423 -6.62 4.44 4.94
C ALA A 423 -6.13 3.51 6.05
N PHE A 424 -5.49 4.07 7.06
CA PHE A 424 -5.09 3.34 8.26
C PHE A 424 -6.00 3.68 9.43
N ILE A 425 -6.28 2.70 10.27
CA ILE A 425 -6.96 2.93 11.55
C ILE A 425 -5.92 3.32 12.58
N HIS A 426 -5.91 4.60 12.94
CA HIS A 426 -5.16 5.16 14.04
C HIS A 426 -6.09 6.03 14.87
N SER A 427 -6.61 5.49 15.98
CA SER A 427 -7.53 6.20 16.84
C SER A 427 -7.63 5.55 18.21
N ASP A 428 -7.47 6.32 19.26
CA ASP A 428 -7.71 5.90 20.64
C ASP A 428 -9.21 5.68 20.96
N GLN A 429 -10.10 6.07 20.02
CA GLN A 429 -11.53 5.86 20.10
C GLN A 429 -11.99 4.53 19.47
N LEU A 430 -11.05 3.68 19.07
CA LEU A 430 -11.31 2.36 18.51
C LEU A 430 -10.52 1.28 19.28
N PRO A 431 -11.02 0.02 19.31
CA PRO A 431 -10.38 -1.04 20.07
C PRO A 431 -8.94 -1.31 19.59
N ALA A 432 -8.08 -1.72 20.53
CA ALA A 432 -6.65 -1.98 20.25
C ALA A 432 -6.42 -2.99 19.10
N ARG A 433 -7.34 -3.98 18.93
CA ARG A 433 -7.26 -4.97 17.85
C ARG A 433 -7.37 -4.36 16.44
N LEU A 434 -7.93 -3.15 16.30
CA LEU A 434 -8.09 -2.47 15.03
C LEU A 434 -6.96 -1.49 14.72
N GLN A 435 -6.10 -1.17 15.67
CA GLN A 435 -5.02 -0.21 15.46
C GLN A 435 -4.02 -0.70 14.42
N GLY A 436 -3.64 0.18 13.50
CA GLY A 436 -2.68 -0.11 12.43
C GLY A 436 -3.26 -0.99 11.30
N ARG A 437 -4.55 -1.35 11.35
CA ARG A 437 -5.24 -2.02 10.23
C ARG A 437 -5.49 -1.03 9.11
N THR A 438 -5.51 -1.53 7.87
CA THR A 438 -5.94 -0.73 6.72
C THR A 438 -7.40 -0.95 6.42
N LEU A 439 -8.04 0.08 5.87
CA LEU A 439 -9.40 0.07 5.35
C LEU A 439 -9.34 0.01 3.82
N ILE A 440 -9.91 -1.03 3.22
CA ILE A 440 -10.04 -1.15 1.77
C ILE A 440 -11.51 -1.40 1.44
N CYS A 441 -12.14 -0.46 0.75
CA CYS A 441 -13.50 -0.60 0.28
C CYS A 441 -13.56 -1.51 -0.94
N GLU A 442 -14.49 -2.47 -0.96
CA GLU A 442 -14.79 -3.28 -2.15
C GLU A 442 -16.29 -3.25 -2.45
N PRO A 443 -16.72 -2.27 -3.25
CA PRO A 443 -18.15 -2.01 -3.48
C PRO A 443 -18.88 -3.13 -4.21
N THR A 444 -18.20 -3.95 -5.02
CA THR A 444 -18.84 -5.08 -5.70
C THR A 444 -19.13 -6.25 -4.75
N MET A 445 -18.31 -6.42 -3.71
CA MET A 445 -18.41 -7.46 -2.69
C MET A 445 -19.11 -6.98 -1.42
N LYS A 446 -19.53 -5.70 -1.38
CA LYS A 446 -20.37 -5.13 -0.31
C LYS A 446 -19.68 -5.09 1.05
N ASN A 447 -18.37 -4.83 1.07
CA ASN A 447 -17.61 -4.83 2.31
C ASN A 447 -16.50 -3.77 2.36
N ILE A 448 -16.01 -3.53 3.57
CA ILE A 448 -14.76 -2.83 3.86
C ILE A 448 -13.84 -3.86 4.50
N ALA A 449 -12.84 -4.28 3.72
CA ALA A 449 -11.86 -5.27 4.15
C ALA A 449 -10.79 -4.64 5.04
N LEU A 450 -10.26 -5.42 5.95
CA LEU A 450 -9.13 -5.09 6.81
C LEU A 450 -7.89 -5.87 6.39
N PHE A 451 -6.73 -5.23 6.52
CA PHE A 451 -5.44 -5.91 6.48
C PHE A 451 -4.60 -5.55 7.70
N ASN A 452 -3.96 -6.54 8.28
CA ASN A 452 -2.94 -6.36 9.31
C ASN A 452 -1.60 -6.10 8.63
N VAL A 453 -1.16 -4.84 8.60
CA VAL A 453 0.10 -4.43 8.00
C VAL A 453 1.23 -4.55 9.00
N GLN A 454 2.23 -5.35 8.68
CA GLN A 454 3.38 -5.63 9.53
C GLN A 454 4.69 -5.27 8.82
N ARG A 455 5.71 -4.95 9.61
CA ARG A 455 7.06 -4.71 9.10
C ARG A 455 7.65 -5.99 8.53
N ASP A 456 8.29 -5.88 7.37
CA ASP A 456 9.05 -6.94 6.71
C ASP A 456 10.32 -6.34 6.13
N GLY A 457 11.41 -6.47 6.87
CA GLY A 457 12.68 -5.83 6.51
C GLY A 457 12.57 -4.31 6.35
N ALA A 458 13.03 -3.79 5.23
CA ALA A 458 12.88 -2.40 4.82
C ALA A 458 11.53 -2.11 4.12
N GLY A 459 10.55 -2.98 4.28
CA GLY A 459 9.23 -2.87 3.70
C GLY A 459 8.13 -3.36 4.63
N TYR A 460 7.05 -3.85 4.02
CA TYR A 460 5.86 -4.31 4.73
C TYR A 460 5.26 -5.54 4.05
N VAL A 461 4.51 -6.31 4.84
CA VAL A 461 3.59 -7.36 4.41
C VAL A 461 2.21 -7.09 5.02
N ALA A 462 1.15 -7.42 4.30
CA ALA A 462 -0.22 -7.20 4.74
C ALA A 462 -0.99 -8.52 4.72
N HIS A 463 -1.40 -8.96 5.89
CA HIS A 463 -2.21 -10.17 6.07
C HIS A 463 -3.69 -9.80 6.11
N ASP A 464 -4.51 -10.57 5.41
CA ASP A 464 -5.96 -10.41 5.44
C ASP A 464 -6.51 -10.54 6.87
N ASP A 465 -7.34 -9.58 7.28
CA ASP A 465 -7.96 -9.53 8.61
C ASP A 465 -9.50 -9.41 8.50
N PHE A 466 -10.05 -10.02 7.46
CA PHE A 466 -11.48 -10.07 7.14
C PHE A 466 -12.09 -8.68 6.92
N ASN A 467 -13.17 -8.35 7.63
CA ASN A 467 -13.95 -7.16 7.37
C ASN A 467 -14.15 -6.30 8.61
N LEU A 468 -14.12 -4.98 8.44
CA LEU A 468 -14.71 -4.04 9.40
C LEU A 468 -16.23 -3.99 9.23
N VAL A 469 -16.68 -3.97 7.97
CA VAL A 469 -18.08 -3.89 7.57
C VAL A 469 -18.32 -4.90 6.46
N ALA A 470 -19.44 -5.62 6.50
CA ALA A 470 -19.90 -6.44 5.39
C ALA A 470 -21.42 -6.42 5.32
N SER A 471 -22.00 -6.42 4.12
CA SER A 471 -23.46 -6.33 3.96
C SER A 471 -24.04 -7.40 3.07
N SER A 472 -25.22 -7.88 3.44
CA SER A 472 -26.11 -8.64 2.58
C SER A 472 -27.15 -7.77 1.86
N ASP A 473 -27.13 -6.46 2.05
CA ASP A 473 -27.75 -5.49 1.15
C ASP A 473 -26.87 -5.35 -0.10
N GLU A 474 -27.36 -5.84 -1.22
CA GLU A 474 -26.63 -5.90 -2.49
C GLU A 474 -26.49 -4.53 -3.18
N TRP A 475 -27.09 -3.50 -2.60
CA TRP A 475 -26.94 -2.10 -3.03
C TRP A 475 -25.87 -1.36 -2.23
N MET A 476 -25.53 -1.84 -1.02
CA MET A 476 -24.44 -1.25 -0.27
C MET A 476 -23.13 -1.33 -1.07
N SER A 477 -22.44 -0.21 -1.18
CA SER A 477 -21.29 -0.07 -2.05
C SER A 477 -20.30 0.93 -1.47
N PRO A 478 -19.54 0.53 -0.43
CA PRO A 478 -18.56 1.41 0.18
C PRO A 478 -17.45 1.72 -0.83
N VAL A 479 -17.16 3.02 -1.02
CA VAL A 479 -16.19 3.51 -2.02
C VAL A 479 -15.05 4.33 -1.40
N PHE A 480 -15.25 4.80 -0.17
CA PHE A 480 -14.23 5.53 0.58
C PHE A 480 -14.46 5.33 2.09
N ALA A 481 -13.39 5.13 2.86
CA ALA A 481 -13.44 5.00 4.31
C ALA A 481 -12.20 5.59 4.95
N GLU A 482 -12.38 6.29 6.08
CA GLU A 482 -11.30 6.94 6.82
C GLU A 482 -11.69 7.16 8.28
N VAL A 483 -10.71 7.39 9.16
CA VAL A 483 -10.94 7.80 10.56
C VAL A 483 -11.28 9.29 10.61
N GLY A 484 -12.47 9.61 11.07
CA GLY A 484 -12.94 10.99 11.18
C GLY A 484 -12.44 11.74 12.42
N PRO A 485 -12.81 13.01 12.57
CA PRO A 485 -12.41 13.87 13.69
C PRO A 485 -12.80 13.34 15.07
N ASP A 486 -13.90 12.60 15.13
CA ASP A 486 -14.42 11.95 16.35
C ASP A 486 -13.69 10.64 16.71
N GLY A 487 -12.79 10.19 15.84
CA GLY A 487 -12.04 8.96 15.98
C GLY A 487 -12.79 7.70 15.57
N ALA A 488 -14.02 7.79 15.12
CA ALA A 488 -14.77 6.69 14.50
C ALA A 488 -14.28 6.44 13.06
N VAL A 489 -14.53 5.26 12.50
CA VAL A 489 -14.39 5.04 11.07
C VAL A 489 -15.65 5.52 10.36
N TRP A 490 -15.48 6.41 9.41
CA TRP A 490 -16.54 6.89 8.53
C TRP A 490 -16.39 6.25 7.15
N PHE A 491 -17.50 6.02 6.46
CA PHE A 491 -17.45 5.57 5.08
C PHE A 491 -18.58 6.11 4.23
N ALA A 492 -18.26 6.32 2.96
CA ALA A 492 -19.20 6.70 1.91
C ALA A 492 -19.72 5.43 1.23
N ASP A 493 -21.02 5.25 1.30
CA ASP A 493 -21.77 4.21 0.63
C ASP A 493 -22.42 4.77 -0.64
N TRP A 494 -21.92 4.34 -1.79
CA TRP A 494 -22.39 4.81 -3.09
C TRP A 494 -23.79 4.25 -3.46
N GLN A 495 -24.33 3.32 -2.70
CA GLN A 495 -25.65 2.71 -2.85
C GLN A 495 -25.99 2.36 -4.30
N ASN A 496 -25.32 1.36 -4.85
CA ASN A 496 -25.53 0.93 -6.22
C ASN A 496 -25.31 -0.57 -6.40
N PHE A 497 -26.20 -1.24 -7.09
CA PHE A 497 -26.01 -2.64 -7.46
C PHE A 497 -24.95 -2.79 -8.55
N ILE A 498 -24.90 -1.84 -9.50
CA ILE A 498 -23.96 -1.84 -10.64
C ILE A 498 -22.81 -0.90 -10.36
N ILE A 499 -21.64 -1.45 -10.10
CA ILE A 499 -20.40 -0.70 -9.83
C ILE A 499 -19.54 -0.58 -11.08
N GLN A 500 -19.17 -1.71 -11.66
CA GLN A 500 -18.25 -1.74 -12.78
C GLN A 500 -18.87 -1.19 -14.06
N HIS A 501 -18.09 -0.42 -14.79
CA HIS A 501 -18.47 0.20 -16.06
C HIS A 501 -18.14 -0.66 -17.28
N ASN A 502 -17.52 -1.79 -17.09
CA ASN A 502 -17.13 -2.69 -18.17
C ASN A 502 -18.33 -2.97 -19.08
N PRO A 503 -18.07 -3.17 -20.39
CA PRO A 503 -19.13 -3.53 -21.32
C PRO A 503 -19.96 -4.65 -20.72
N THR A 504 -21.24 -4.48 -20.79
CA THR A 504 -22.15 -5.62 -20.62
C THR A 504 -21.73 -6.67 -21.62
N PRO A 505 -21.88 -7.98 -21.34
CA PRO A 505 -21.73 -8.98 -22.35
C PRO A 505 -22.51 -8.58 -23.60
N SER A 506 -22.05 -9.00 -24.76
CA SER A 506 -22.76 -8.78 -26.02
C SER A 506 -24.21 -9.23 -25.90
N LEU A 507 -25.09 -8.72 -26.76
CA LEU A 507 -26.49 -9.15 -26.82
C LEU A 507 -26.60 -10.68 -26.95
N GLU A 508 -25.66 -11.33 -27.61
CA GLU A 508 -25.57 -12.78 -27.72
C GLU A 508 -25.34 -13.49 -26.38
N ARG A 509 -24.76 -12.81 -25.41
CA ARG A 509 -24.50 -13.32 -24.07
C ARG A 509 -25.49 -12.80 -23.02
N GLY A 510 -26.64 -12.31 -23.44
CA GLY A 510 -27.67 -11.80 -22.57
C GLY A 510 -27.43 -10.37 -22.07
N GLY A 511 -26.52 -9.64 -22.65
CA GLY A 511 -26.33 -8.22 -22.42
C GLY A 511 -27.36 -7.37 -23.16
N TYR A 512 -27.31 -6.07 -22.98
CA TYR A 512 -28.13 -5.09 -23.70
C TYR A 512 -27.23 -4.09 -24.43
N ALA A 513 -27.79 -3.44 -25.45
CA ALA A 513 -27.11 -2.37 -26.16
C ALA A 513 -26.84 -1.23 -25.19
N SER A 514 -25.55 -0.96 -24.93
CA SER A 514 -25.11 0.14 -24.07
C SER A 514 -24.53 1.28 -24.90
N LYS A 515 -24.72 2.51 -24.45
CA LYS A 515 -24.04 3.69 -25.00
C LYS A 515 -22.74 3.88 -24.25
N THR A 516 -21.70 4.33 -24.95
CA THR A 516 -20.47 4.80 -24.33
C THR A 516 -20.41 6.31 -24.42
N GLY A 517 -20.16 6.97 -23.31
CA GLY A 517 -19.85 8.40 -23.25
C GLY A 517 -18.37 8.71 -23.45
N VAL A 518 -18.01 9.99 -23.41
CA VAL A 518 -16.62 10.44 -23.30
C VAL A 518 -16.07 9.91 -21.97
N GLY A 519 -14.95 9.19 -22.04
CA GLY A 519 -14.41 8.51 -20.85
C GLY A 519 -14.57 6.99 -20.86
N GLY A 520 -15.06 6.42 -21.97
CA GLY A 520 -15.05 4.98 -22.25
C GLY A 520 -16.02 4.13 -21.43
N ALA A 521 -16.81 4.74 -20.55
CA ALA A 521 -17.72 4.00 -19.68
C ALA A 521 -19.02 3.62 -20.39
N HIS A 522 -19.56 2.45 -20.03
CA HIS A 522 -20.83 1.96 -20.55
C HIS A 522 -21.97 2.34 -19.63
N GLU A 523 -23.00 2.96 -20.20
CA GLU A 523 -24.25 3.22 -19.49
C GLU A 523 -24.97 1.88 -19.20
N ASN A 524 -25.41 1.74 -17.95
CA ASN A 524 -26.20 0.60 -17.53
C ASN A 524 -27.53 1.10 -16.94
N PRO A 525 -28.70 0.73 -17.52
CA PRO A 525 -30.00 1.23 -17.09
C PRO A 525 -30.38 0.82 -15.67
N LEU A 526 -29.69 -0.17 -15.08
CA LEU A 526 -29.88 -0.57 -13.68
C LEU A 526 -29.03 0.25 -12.69
N ARG A 527 -28.25 1.21 -13.18
CA ARG A 527 -27.44 2.07 -12.32
C ARG A 527 -28.32 3.17 -11.75
N ASP A 528 -28.20 3.37 -10.46
CA ASP A 528 -28.86 4.45 -9.72
C ASP A 528 -27.97 5.70 -9.65
N HIS A 529 -28.56 6.88 -9.75
CA HIS A 529 -27.88 8.18 -9.68
C HIS A 529 -28.41 9.06 -8.53
N THR A 530 -29.31 8.52 -7.69
CA THR A 530 -30.04 9.31 -6.71
C THR A 530 -29.79 8.95 -5.25
N ARG A 531 -29.28 7.74 -4.99
CA ARG A 531 -29.01 7.25 -3.63
C ARG A 531 -27.57 7.47 -3.22
N GLY A 532 -27.35 7.55 -1.93
CA GLY A 532 -26.05 7.62 -1.31
C GLY A 532 -26.16 7.81 0.18
N ARG A 533 -25.22 7.24 0.94
CA ARG A 533 -25.26 7.29 2.40
C ARG A 533 -23.89 7.49 2.99
N ILE A 534 -23.84 8.11 4.16
CA ILE A 534 -22.62 8.22 4.97
C ILE A 534 -22.89 7.56 6.31
N TYR A 535 -22.02 6.63 6.67
CA TYR A 535 -22.10 5.90 7.92
C TYR A 535 -20.87 6.11 8.79
N ARG A 536 -21.06 5.87 10.09
CA ARG A 536 -19.98 5.78 11.08
C ARG A 536 -19.96 4.40 11.72
N VAL A 537 -18.78 3.87 11.95
CA VAL A 537 -18.54 2.69 12.79
C VAL A 537 -17.93 3.16 14.09
N VAL A 538 -18.73 3.10 15.15
CA VAL A 538 -18.41 3.66 16.47
C VAL A 538 -18.19 2.54 17.47
N TRP A 539 -17.15 2.63 18.29
CA TRP A 539 -16.89 1.68 19.37
C TRP A 539 -17.78 1.95 20.59
N ASP A 540 -18.35 0.88 21.18
CA ASP A 540 -19.22 0.98 22.37
C ASP A 540 -18.56 1.67 23.57
N GLN A 541 -17.22 1.65 23.64
CA GLN A 541 -16.44 2.26 24.71
C GLN A 541 -15.76 3.56 24.28
N ALA A 542 -16.07 4.09 23.08
CA ALA A 542 -15.57 5.37 22.64
C ALA A 542 -16.00 6.48 23.60
N LYS A 543 -15.09 7.40 23.85
CA LYS A 543 -15.35 8.59 24.70
C LYS A 543 -15.78 9.76 23.80
N PRO A 544 -16.52 10.73 24.32
CA PRO A 544 -16.77 11.97 23.61
C PRO A 544 -15.45 12.62 23.17
N ALA A 545 -15.40 13.12 21.93
CA ALA A 545 -14.20 13.78 21.41
C ALA A 545 -13.88 15.03 22.27
N ALA A 546 -12.64 15.09 22.77
CA ALA A 546 -12.16 16.21 23.57
C ALA A 546 -11.88 17.45 22.69
N LEU A 547 -11.50 17.25 21.42
CA LEU A 547 -11.27 18.28 20.43
C LEU A 547 -12.27 18.14 19.30
N THR A 548 -13.04 19.17 19.00
CA THR A 548 -14.07 19.19 17.98
C THR A 548 -13.84 20.24 16.91
N SER A 549 -12.92 21.21 17.13
CA SER A 549 -12.61 22.27 16.18
C SER A 549 -11.25 22.89 16.45
N LEU A 550 -10.55 23.22 15.37
CA LEU A 550 -9.35 24.07 15.35
C LEU A 550 -9.58 25.42 14.65
N LYS A 551 -10.83 25.74 14.31
CA LYS A 551 -11.18 27.04 13.71
C LYS A 551 -10.84 28.17 14.66
N GLY A 552 -10.00 29.10 14.21
CA GLY A 552 -9.56 30.23 15.03
C GLY A 552 -8.62 29.86 16.19
N ALA A 553 -8.08 28.63 16.22
CA ALA A 553 -7.15 28.20 17.26
C ALA A 553 -5.90 29.08 17.29
N THR A 554 -5.44 29.38 18.50
CA THR A 554 -4.21 30.12 18.75
C THR A 554 -2.98 29.25 18.44
N THR A 555 -1.82 29.86 18.21
CA THR A 555 -0.56 29.13 17.97
C THR A 555 -0.27 28.07 19.02
N PRO A 556 -0.36 28.36 20.36
CA PRO A 556 -0.16 27.34 21.38
C PRO A 556 -1.16 26.17 21.29
N GLN A 557 -2.43 26.42 20.95
CA GLN A 557 -3.44 25.36 20.78
C GLN A 557 -3.13 24.47 19.57
N LEU A 558 -2.70 25.06 18.47
CA LEU A 558 -2.27 24.30 17.28
C LEU A 558 -1.03 23.45 17.58
N VAL A 559 -0.03 24.01 18.29
CA VAL A 559 1.16 23.23 18.69
C VAL A 559 0.79 22.08 19.62
N ALA A 560 -0.12 22.29 20.58
CA ALA A 560 -0.61 21.21 21.45
C ALA A 560 -1.34 20.11 20.65
N ALA A 561 -2.09 20.48 19.63
CA ALA A 561 -2.82 19.52 18.78
C ALA A 561 -1.89 18.62 17.94
N LEU A 562 -0.61 18.97 17.73
CA LEU A 562 0.36 18.08 17.06
C LEU A 562 0.64 16.79 17.86
N ALA A 563 0.27 16.73 19.13
CA ALA A 563 0.39 15.54 19.99
C ALA A 563 -0.96 14.79 20.17
N HIS A 564 -2.01 15.18 19.46
CA HIS A 564 -3.34 14.58 19.59
C HIS A 564 -3.33 13.10 19.18
N GLY A 565 -4.14 12.24 19.82
CA GLY A 565 -4.25 10.81 19.51
C GLY A 565 -4.77 10.52 18.10
N ASN A 566 -5.64 11.40 17.56
CA ASN A 566 -6.20 11.27 16.22
C ASN A 566 -5.32 11.98 15.17
N PRO A 567 -4.85 11.28 14.11
CA PRO A 567 -4.03 11.87 13.04
C PRO A 567 -4.69 13.01 12.29
N PHE A 568 -6.02 13.02 12.17
CA PHE A 568 -6.75 14.12 11.56
C PHE A 568 -6.42 15.47 12.21
N TRP A 569 -6.46 15.54 13.55
CA TRP A 569 -6.16 16.76 14.27
C TRP A 569 -4.69 17.15 14.21
N ARG A 570 -3.78 16.16 14.22
CA ARG A 570 -2.34 16.43 14.05
C ARG A 570 -2.03 17.06 12.70
N LEU A 571 -2.55 16.48 11.61
CA LEU A 571 -2.34 16.99 10.24
C LEU A 571 -3.03 18.34 10.03
N THR A 572 -4.25 18.51 10.54
CA THR A 572 -4.97 19.79 10.47
C THR A 572 -4.22 20.89 11.19
N ALA A 573 -3.71 20.62 12.40
CA ALA A 573 -2.91 21.60 13.16
C ALA A 573 -1.61 21.96 12.42
N GLN A 574 -0.90 20.96 11.88
CA GLN A 574 0.30 21.18 11.07
C GLN A 574 -0.01 22.05 9.85
N ARG A 575 -1.05 21.72 9.09
CA ARG A 575 -1.49 22.50 7.94
C ARG A 575 -1.79 23.96 8.31
N LEU A 576 -2.57 24.18 9.37
CA LEU A 576 -2.94 25.53 9.82
C LEU A 576 -1.73 26.34 10.31
N LEU A 577 -0.75 25.71 10.97
CA LEU A 577 0.51 26.36 11.34
C LEU A 577 1.32 26.79 10.11
N VAL A 578 1.46 25.90 9.14
CA VAL A 578 2.27 26.14 7.93
C VAL A 578 1.59 27.17 7.02
N GLU A 579 0.32 26.97 6.65
CA GLU A 579 -0.43 27.90 5.81
C GLU A 579 -0.62 29.28 6.45
N GLY A 580 -0.84 29.30 7.78
CA GLY A 580 -0.94 30.52 8.55
C GLY A 580 0.40 31.21 8.83
N ARG A 581 1.53 30.65 8.37
CA ARG A 581 2.90 31.15 8.59
C ARG A 581 3.18 31.49 10.05
N ARG A 582 2.75 30.59 10.98
CA ARG A 582 2.87 30.81 12.43
C ARG A 582 4.30 30.60 12.91
N THR A 583 5.21 31.52 12.53
CA THR A 583 6.63 31.46 12.91
C THR A 583 6.87 31.67 14.41
N ASP A 584 5.91 32.24 15.12
CA ASP A 584 5.87 32.35 16.58
C ASP A 584 5.82 30.97 17.29
N ALA A 585 5.44 29.91 16.58
CA ALA A 585 5.48 28.53 17.08
C ALA A 585 6.90 27.94 17.17
N ALA A 586 7.90 28.55 16.50
CA ALA A 586 9.20 27.92 16.25
C ALA A 586 9.89 27.39 17.52
N ALA A 587 9.89 28.16 18.63
CA ALA A 587 10.54 27.73 19.86
C ALA A 587 9.90 26.47 20.49
N ALA A 588 8.55 26.42 20.53
CA ALA A 588 7.81 25.27 21.05
C ALA A 588 7.97 24.04 20.13
N LEU A 589 7.97 24.24 18.83
CA LEU A 589 8.17 23.17 17.85
C LEU A 589 9.59 22.56 17.97
N LYS A 590 10.63 23.38 18.11
CA LYS A 590 12.01 22.88 18.33
C LYS A 590 12.12 22.02 19.59
N GLN A 591 11.44 22.42 20.65
CA GLN A 591 11.36 21.63 21.88
C GLN A 591 10.61 20.30 21.63
N ALA A 592 9.52 20.31 20.86
CA ALA A 592 8.76 19.11 20.56
C ALA A 592 9.57 18.09 19.72
N VAL A 593 10.44 18.54 18.80
CA VAL A 593 11.31 17.64 18.00
C VAL A 593 12.23 16.79 18.90
N THR A 594 12.69 17.34 20.02
CA THR A 594 13.56 16.64 20.98
C THR A 594 12.79 15.90 22.07
N GLY A 595 11.47 15.92 22.03
CA GLY A 595 10.59 15.32 23.04
C GLY A 595 10.52 13.81 22.95
N SER A 596 9.88 13.18 23.93
CA SER A 596 9.71 11.72 24.01
C SER A 596 8.47 11.19 23.28
N ALA A 597 7.67 12.05 22.63
CA ALA A 597 6.46 11.69 21.90
C ALA A 597 6.75 11.65 20.38
N PRO A 598 7.06 10.50 19.77
CA PRO A 598 7.57 10.41 18.40
C PRO A 598 6.66 11.06 17.36
N LEU A 599 5.35 10.90 17.47
CA LEU A 599 4.39 11.49 16.53
C LEU A 599 4.39 13.01 16.60
N ALA A 600 4.41 13.57 17.82
CA ALA A 600 4.53 15.02 18.01
C ALA A 600 5.86 15.55 17.43
N SER A 601 6.97 14.81 17.64
CA SER A 601 8.28 15.16 17.09
C SER A 601 8.28 15.18 15.56
N ILE A 602 7.66 14.20 14.90
CA ILE A 602 7.52 14.12 13.44
C ILE A 602 6.72 15.33 12.91
N HIS A 603 5.55 15.59 13.48
CA HIS A 603 4.73 16.73 13.07
C HIS A 603 5.41 18.08 13.32
N ALA A 604 6.09 18.25 14.46
CA ALA A 604 6.85 19.46 14.76
C ALA A 604 8.02 19.66 13.79
N LEU A 605 8.75 18.60 13.43
CA LEU A 605 9.83 18.63 12.44
C LEU A 605 9.32 19.15 11.09
N TRP A 606 8.23 18.53 10.58
CA TRP A 606 7.66 18.91 9.29
C TRP A 606 6.97 20.27 9.31
N THR A 607 6.43 20.69 10.46
CA THR A 607 5.93 22.06 10.64
C THR A 607 7.07 23.08 10.54
N LEU A 608 8.18 22.84 11.26
CA LEU A 608 9.37 23.69 11.17
C LEU A 608 9.93 23.74 9.76
N HIS A 609 9.99 22.59 9.07
CA HIS A 609 10.41 22.52 7.67
C HIS A 609 9.49 23.36 6.77
N GLY A 610 8.17 23.22 6.91
CA GLY A 610 7.17 23.99 6.12
C GLY A 610 7.22 25.51 6.40
N LEU A 611 7.55 25.90 7.63
CA LEU A 611 7.74 27.30 8.04
C LEU A 611 9.10 27.87 7.63
N GLY A 612 10.05 27.07 7.15
CA GLY A 612 11.43 27.49 6.92
C GLY A 612 12.20 27.82 8.21
N GLN A 613 11.80 27.21 9.35
CA GLN A 613 12.36 27.47 10.68
C GLN A 613 13.13 26.27 11.26
N LEU A 614 13.34 25.19 10.47
CA LEU A 614 14.11 24.03 10.86
C LEU A 614 15.62 24.36 10.76
N ASP A 615 16.22 24.73 11.90
CA ASP A 615 17.64 25.02 11.96
C ASP A 615 18.49 23.73 12.05
N GLU A 616 19.81 23.88 11.85
CA GLU A 616 20.77 22.77 11.86
C GLU A 616 20.74 21.98 13.18
N ALA A 617 20.70 22.66 14.31
CA ALA A 617 20.76 22.02 15.64
C ALA A 617 19.52 21.14 15.87
N THR A 618 18.32 21.66 15.54
CA THR A 618 17.05 20.94 15.65
C THR A 618 17.00 19.78 14.65
N HIS A 619 17.45 19.99 13.41
CA HIS A 619 17.50 18.94 12.40
C HIS A 619 18.45 17.81 12.80
N ARG A 620 19.65 18.15 13.31
CA ARG A 620 20.61 17.19 13.86
C ARG A 620 20.00 16.38 15.01
N ALA A 621 19.26 17.03 15.92
CA ALA A 621 18.56 16.36 17.01
C ALA A 621 17.51 15.35 16.47
N GLY A 622 16.76 15.69 15.43
CA GLY A 622 15.84 14.78 14.75
C GLY A 622 16.55 13.57 14.10
N LEU A 623 17.69 13.81 13.46
CA LEU A 623 18.50 12.74 12.83
C LEU A 623 19.13 11.79 13.85
N LEU A 624 19.33 12.22 15.09
CA LEU A 624 19.90 11.44 16.19
C LEU A 624 18.83 10.99 17.21
N HIS A 625 17.55 11.19 16.92
CA HIS A 625 16.47 10.87 17.84
C HIS A 625 16.43 9.37 18.18
N ALA A 626 15.99 9.04 19.41
CA ALA A 626 15.90 7.65 19.86
C ALA A 626 14.93 6.80 19.01
N ASP A 627 13.82 7.39 18.59
CA ASP A 627 12.82 6.73 17.74
C ASP A 627 13.25 6.75 16.26
N SER A 628 13.20 5.58 15.61
CA SER A 628 13.62 5.43 14.22
C SER A 628 12.70 6.14 13.22
N ALA A 629 11.41 6.28 13.52
CA ALA A 629 10.49 6.98 12.61
C ALA A 629 10.78 8.49 12.61
N VAL A 630 11.21 9.07 13.73
CA VAL A 630 11.68 10.47 13.79
C VAL A 630 12.96 10.62 12.97
N ARG A 631 13.95 9.73 13.16
CA ARG A 631 15.19 9.75 12.33
C ARG A 631 14.90 9.61 10.85
N ARG A 632 13.99 8.71 10.48
CA ARG A 632 13.55 8.52 9.09
C ARG A 632 12.94 9.79 8.50
N ASN A 633 12.05 10.47 9.23
CA ASN A 633 11.43 11.72 8.79
C ASN A 633 12.45 12.86 8.75
N ALA A 634 13.37 12.95 9.70
CA ALA A 634 14.47 13.92 9.68
C ALA A 634 15.38 13.68 8.45
N THR A 635 15.64 12.43 8.09
CA THR A 635 16.40 12.08 6.88
C THR A 635 15.66 12.53 5.62
N ARG A 636 14.35 12.30 5.53
CA ARG A 636 13.52 12.75 4.40
C ARG A 636 13.47 14.28 4.28
N ALA A 637 13.51 14.98 5.41
CA ALA A 637 13.46 16.45 5.46
C ALA A 637 14.78 17.13 5.08
N LEU A 638 15.89 16.41 4.93
CA LEU A 638 17.16 16.97 4.47
C LEU A 638 17.02 17.62 3.08
N GLY A 639 17.63 18.78 2.93
CA GLY A 639 17.82 19.43 1.63
C GLY A 639 18.80 18.69 0.73
N ARG A 640 19.30 19.38 -0.29
CA ARG A 640 20.30 18.83 -1.25
C ARG A 640 21.60 19.63 -1.25
N ASP A 641 21.70 20.66 -0.40
CA ASP A 641 22.86 21.54 -0.28
C ASP A 641 24.01 20.91 0.52
N ALA A 642 25.14 21.57 0.54
CA ALA A 642 26.34 21.09 1.24
C ALA A 642 26.14 20.89 2.75
N GLN A 643 25.28 21.72 3.38
CA GLN A 643 24.95 21.58 4.80
C GLN A 643 24.14 20.31 5.06
N ALA A 644 23.14 20.01 4.22
CA ALA A 644 22.37 18.78 4.30
C ALA A 644 23.25 17.53 4.12
N VAL A 645 24.20 17.56 3.18
CA VAL A 645 25.20 16.50 2.98
C VAL A 645 26.05 16.32 4.23
N ALA A 646 26.54 17.41 4.83
CA ALA A 646 27.34 17.36 6.06
C ALA A 646 26.53 16.77 7.24
N LEU A 647 25.28 17.18 7.42
CA LEU A 647 24.37 16.64 8.44
C LEU A 647 24.09 15.15 8.24
N PHE A 648 23.83 14.75 6.98
CA PHE A 648 23.61 13.36 6.61
C PHE A 648 24.76 12.45 7.04
N PHE A 649 25.99 12.82 6.70
CA PHE A 649 27.14 12.01 7.07
C PHE A 649 27.46 12.06 8.57
N ALA A 650 27.25 13.20 9.23
CA ALA A 650 27.47 13.35 10.67
C ALA A 650 26.46 12.56 11.53
N SER A 651 25.28 12.23 10.99
CA SER A 651 24.23 11.51 11.72
C SER A 651 24.33 9.98 11.57
N ALA A 652 25.15 9.49 10.63
CA ALA A 652 25.31 8.07 10.31
C ALA A 652 24.02 7.32 9.94
N VAL A 653 22.98 8.01 9.48
CA VAL A 653 21.68 7.41 9.09
C VAL A 653 21.81 6.38 7.96
N VAL A 654 22.89 6.45 7.20
CA VAL A 654 23.23 5.47 6.16
C VAL A 654 23.50 4.07 6.74
N SER A 655 23.87 3.99 8.00
CA SER A 655 24.10 2.77 8.77
C SER A 655 23.05 2.54 9.86
N ASP A 656 21.88 3.18 9.74
CA ASP A 656 20.81 3.07 10.75
C ASP A 656 20.41 1.59 10.95
N PRO A 657 20.23 1.12 12.18
CA PRO A 657 19.78 -0.24 12.46
C PRO A 657 18.34 -0.51 12.00
N ASP A 658 17.51 0.53 11.92
CA ASP A 658 16.17 0.42 11.36
C ASP A 658 16.22 0.43 9.83
N LEU A 659 15.78 -0.66 9.21
CA LEU A 659 15.93 -0.85 7.76
C LEU A 659 15.09 0.13 6.92
N LEU A 660 13.93 0.61 7.42
CA LEU A 660 13.18 1.67 6.74
C LEU A 660 13.90 3.02 6.81
N THR A 661 14.55 3.33 7.92
CA THR A 661 15.38 4.54 8.05
C THR A 661 16.60 4.43 7.13
N LYS A 662 17.23 3.26 7.07
CA LYS A 662 18.33 2.98 6.14
C LYS A 662 17.87 3.12 4.67
N LEU A 663 16.69 2.61 4.31
CA LEU A 663 16.11 2.80 2.98
C LEU A 663 15.89 4.29 2.67
N ALA A 664 15.33 5.05 3.60
CA ALA A 664 15.17 6.49 3.43
C ALA A 664 16.51 7.22 3.26
N ALA A 665 17.56 6.77 3.96
CA ALA A 665 18.92 7.29 3.78
C ALA A 665 19.50 6.95 2.40
N PHE A 666 19.26 5.76 1.88
CA PHE A 666 19.70 5.39 0.52
C PHE A 666 18.96 6.21 -0.54
N VAL A 667 17.65 6.41 -0.38
CA VAL A 667 16.88 7.30 -1.25
C VAL A 667 17.44 8.74 -1.20
N LYS A 668 17.69 9.28 -0.01
CA LYS A 668 18.26 10.62 0.17
C LYS A 668 19.66 10.74 -0.44
N LEU A 669 20.48 9.72 -0.32
CA LEU A 669 21.84 9.70 -0.91
C LEU A 669 21.79 9.80 -2.45
N GLY A 670 20.75 9.20 -3.07
CA GLY A 670 20.51 9.32 -4.52
C GLY A 670 20.08 10.70 -4.99
N GLU A 671 19.63 11.56 -4.08
CA GLU A 671 19.27 12.95 -4.39
C GLU A 671 20.47 13.91 -4.33
N PHE A 672 21.59 13.52 -3.72
CA PHE A 672 22.76 14.37 -3.60
C PHE A 672 23.58 14.40 -4.89
N SER A 673 24.16 15.56 -5.20
CA SER A 673 25.10 15.70 -6.30
C SER A 673 26.36 14.87 -6.06
N GLU A 674 26.89 14.26 -7.11
CA GLU A 674 28.07 13.42 -7.02
C GLU A 674 29.29 14.18 -6.50
N THR A 675 29.94 13.62 -5.49
CA THR A 675 31.25 14.02 -4.96
C THR A 675 32.10 12.77 -4.76
N PRO A 676 33.43 12.88 -4.66
CA PRO A 676 34.28 11.73 -4.36
C PRO A 676 33.89 11.01 -3.05
N GLN A 677 33.48 11.77 -2.04
CA GLN A 677 32.99 11.22 -0.76
C GLN A 677 31.71 10.42 -0.96
N ILE A 678 30.70 10.98 -1.67
CA ILE A 678 29.43 10.31 -1.95
C ILE A 678 29.69 9.03 -2.75
N LYS A 679 30.52 9.10 -3.80
CA LYS A 679 30.87 7.94 -4.63
C LYS A 679 31.54 6.83 -3.83
N THR A 680 32.42 7.19 -2.89
CA THR A 680 33.09 6.23 -1.98
C THR A 680 32.06 5.54 -1.09
N VAL A 681 31.17 6.30 -0.45
CA VAL A 681 30.12 5.77 0.45
C VAL A 681 29.15 4.91 -0.34
N VAL A 682 28.69 5.37 -1.52
CA VAL A 682 27.86 4.55 -2.41
C VAL A 682 28.54 3.26 -2.78
N GLY A 683 29.84 3.28 -3.09
CA GLY A 683 30.63 2.09 -3.37
C GLY A 683 30.62 1.08 -2.21
N SER A 684 30.75 1.56 -0.97
CA SER A 684 30.65 0.74 0.23
C SER A 684 29.26 0.13 0.41
N ILE A 685 28.21 0.93 0.31
CA ILE A 685 26.81 0.51 0.48
C ILE A 685 26.41 -0.53 -0.56
N VAL A 686 26.74 -0.26 -1.82
CA VAL A 686 26.38 -1.07 -2.99
C VAL A 686 27.03 -2.44 -2.94
N ARG A 687 28.26 -2.53 -2.40
CA ARG A 687 29.00 -3.79 -2.28
C ARG A 687 28.78 -4.52 -0.96
N ASN A 688 28.00 -3.95 -0.04
CA ASN A 688 27.75 -4.58 1.25
C ASN A 688 26.76 -5.75 1.08
N PRO A 689 27.15 -7.00 1.40
CA PRO A 689 26.30 -8.17 1.22
C PRO A 689 25.04 -8.15 2.09
N VAL A 690 25.07 -7.49 3.24
CA VAL A 690 23.90 -7.37 4.13
C VAL A 690 22.76 -6.59 3.45
N ASN A 691 23.09 -5.54 2.69
CA ASN A 691 22.11 -4.77 1.94
C ASN A 691 21.51 -5.56 0.77
N GLN A 692 22.13 -6.66 0.35
CA GLN A 692 21.63 -7.52 -0.71
C GLN A 692 20.62 -8.56 -0.21
N GLN A 693 20.51 -8.78 1.08
CA GLN A 693 19.56 -9.73 1.69
C GLN A 693 18.14 -9.17 1.73
N ASP A 694 17.99 -7.87 1.94
CA ASP A 694 16.70 -7.19 1.92
C ASP A 694 16.35 -6.73 0.50
N GLU A 695 15.13 -6.99 0.06
CA GLU A 695 14.69 -6.69 -1.31
C GLU A 695 14.70 -5.19 -1.63
N TRP A 696 14.24 -4.35 -0.69
CA TRP A 696 14.18 -2.91 -0.88
C TRP A 696 15.56 -2.26 -0.83
N LEU A 697 16.41 -2.69 0.11
CA LEU A 697 17.79 -2.19 0.18
C LEU A 697 18.59 -2.61 -1.05
N ARG A 698 18.43 -3.85 -1.51
CA ARG A 698 19.03 -4.34 -2.75
C ARG A 698 18.63 -3.49 -3.95
N GLU A 699 17.32 -3.20 -4.08
CA GLU A 699 16.85 -2.35 -5.17
C GLU A 699 17.37 -0.90 -5.06
N ALA A 700 17.36 -0.31 -3.88
CA ALA A 700 17.89 1.03 -3.65
C ALA A 700 19.40 1.08 -3.97
N THR A 701 20.18 0.07 -3.56
CA THR A 701 21.63 -0.01 -3.87
C THR A 701 21.87 -0.16 -5.37
N ARG A 702 21.02 -0.93 -6.07
CA ARG A 702 21.10 -1.06 -7.54
C ARG A 702 20.89 0.29 -8.23
N ILE A 703 19.88 1.05 -7.79
CA ILE A 703 19.60 2.39 -8.33
C ILE A 703 20.74 3.36 -8.01
N LEU A 704 21.24 3.37 -6.76
CA LEU A 704 22.41 4.18 -6.37
C LEU A 704 23.63 3.87 -7.23
N GLY A 705 23.89 2.59 -7.48
CA GLY A 705 24.96 2.15 -8.36
C GLY A 705 24.83 2.73 -9.77
N ARG A 706 23.61 2.78 -10.31
CA ARG A 706 23.33 3.39 -11.62
C ARG A 706 23.51 4.91 -11.62
N ILE A 707 23.09 5.60 -10.55
CA ILE A 707 23.24 7.06 -10.41
C ILE A 707 24.72 7.45 -10.39
N HIS A 708 25.53 6.72 -9.65
CA HIS A 708 26.94 7.07 -9.38
C HIS A 708 27.97 6.27 -10.18
N GLY A 709 27.52 5.44 -11.14
CA GLY A 709 28.42 4.62 -11.97
C GLY A 709 29.22 3.59 -11.17
N VAL A 710 28.60 3.03 -10.10
CA VAL A 710 29.18 2.01 -9.24
C VAL A 710 28.39 0.72 -9.38
N SER A 711 29.08 -0.40 -9.67
CA SER A 711 28.46 -1.74 -9.69
C SER A 711 28.77 -2.49 -8.41
N PRO A 712 27.79 -3.20 -7.82
CA PRO A 712 28.05 -4.16 -6.75
C PRO A 712 28.73 -5.42 -7.29
N TYR A 713 28.68 -5.60 -8.62
CA TYR A 713 29.11 -6.80 -9.27
C TYR A 713 30.28 -6.53 -10.21
N ARG A 714 31.19 -7.47 -10.25
CA ARG A 714 32.12 -7.70 -11.36
C ARG A 714 31.44 -8.64 -12.35
N GLU A 715 31.43 -8.28 -13.63
CA GLU A 715 30.88 -9.16 -14.65
C GLU A 715 31.87 -10.26 -15.00
N GLY A 716 31.36 -11.48 -15.05
CA GLY A 716 32.06 -12.63 -15.62
C GLY A 716 32.16 -12.53 -17.15
N PRO A 717 32.73 -13.52 -17.80
CA PRO A 717 32.81 -13.59 -19.25
C PRO A 717 31.39 -13.67 -19.84
N ASN A 718 31.18 -13.17 -21.06
CA ASN A 718 29.93 -13.38 -21.78
C ASN A 718 29.75 -14.86 -22.11
N LEU A 719 28.62 -15.42 -21.73
CA LEU A 719 28.28 -16.85 -21.90
C LEU A 719 27.69 -17.15 -23.28
N LEU A 720 27.29 -16.11 -24.03
CA LEU A 720 26.63 -16.30 -25.32
C LEU A 720 27.65 -16.52 -26.43
N PRO A 721 27.42 -17.45 -27.35
CA PRO A 721 28.22 -17.58 -28.53
C PRO A 721 27.95 -16.40 -29.48
N ASN A 722 28.99 -15.91 -30.13
CA ASN A 722 28.93 -14.92 -31.20
C ASN A 722 28.00 -13.71 -30.83
N PRO A 723 28.27 -13.00 -29.76
CA PRO A 723 27.35 -12.04 -29.16
C PRO A 723 27.13 -10.78 -30.01
N GLY A 724 28.05 -10.38 -30.85
CA GLY A 724 27.92 -9.28 -31.82
C GLY A 724 27.53 -9.77 -33.20
N PHE A 725 27.13 -11.04 -33.36
CA PHE A 725 26.68 -11.65 -34.60
C PHE A 725 27.67 -11.60 -35.77
N GLU A 726 28.95 -11.45 -35.48
CA GLU A 726 30.04 -11.23 -36.46
C GLU A 726 30.41 -12.47 -37.28
N VAL A 727 30.02 -13.67 -36.86
CA VAL A 727 30.29 -14.92 -37.54
C VAL A 727 28.99 -15.52 -38.08
N ILE A 728 28.96 -15.77 -39.41
CA ILE A 728 27.77 -16.33 -40.08
C ILE A 728 27.93 -17.84 -40.15
N GLY A 729 26.88 -18.58 -39.80
CA GLY A 729 26.79 -20.02 -39.94
C GLY A 729 26.49 -20.42 -41.40
N SER A 730 26.58 -21.71 -41.68
CA SER A 730 26.32 -22.26 -42.99
C SER A 730 24.82 -22.13 -43.44
N ASP A 731 23.94 -21.83 -42.49
CA ASP A 731 22.51 -21.60 -42.68
C ASP A 731 22.17 -20.12 -42.94
N GLY A 732 23.18 -19.24 -42.99
CA GLY A 732 23.01 -17.79 -43.17
C GLY A 732 22.59 -17.04 -41.91
N LEU A 733 22.43 -17.71 -40.77
CA LEU A 733 22.18 -17.13 -39.47
C LEU A 733 23.48 -16.91 -38.67
N PRO A 734 23.47 -16.13 -37.59
CA PRO A 734 24.63 -16.01 -36.72
C PRO A 734 25.02 -17.38 -36.16
N GLN A 735 26.32 -17.71 -36.22
CA GLN A 735 26.80 -18.98 -35.70
C GLN A 735 26.46 -19.18 -34.23
N GLY A 736 25.86 -20.32 -33.89
CA GLY A 736 25.44 -20.67 -32.53
C GLY A 736 24.04 -20.17 -32.16
N TRP A 737 23.35 -19.48 -33.08
CA TRP A 737 21.99 -19.06 -32.91
C TRP A 737 21.05 -19.82 -33.85
N LYS A 738 19.84 -20.07 -33.40
CA LYS A 738 18.80 -20.81 -34.13
C LYS A 738 17.50 -20.01 -34.18
N ARG A 739 16.80 -20.10 -35.27
CA ARG A 739 15.46 -19.52 -35.42
C ARG A 739 14.40 -20.34 -34.66
N ARG A 740 13.43 -19.64 -34.06
CA ARG A 740 12.23 -20.22 -33.47
C ARG A 740 11.02 -19.37 -33.83
N ASP A 741 9.98 -20.01 -34.32
CA ASP A 741 8.72 -19.38 -34.65
C ASP A 741 7.61 -19.96 -33.79
N TYR A 742 6.79 -19.10 -33.17
CA TYR A 742 5.69 -19.51 -32.29
C TYR A 742 4.33 -19.44 -32.97
N GLY A 743 4.28 -19.07 -34.25
CA GLY A 743 3.09 -18.90 -35.02
C GLY A 743 2.73 -17.45 -35.31
N THR A 744 1.68 -17.28 -36.08
CA THR A 744 1.18 -15.97 -36.50
C THR A 744 -0.29 -15.87 -36.16
N ARG A 745 -0.73 -14.70 -35.70
CA ARG A 745 -2.16 -14.42 -35.52
C ARG A 745 -2.92 -14.34 -36.84
N SER A 746 -2.20 -14.15 -37.92
CA SER A 746 -2.72 -14.25 -39.30
C SER A 746 -1.87 -15.27 -40.06
N GLY A 747 -2.45 -16.35 -40.52
CA GLY A 747 -1.79 -17.52 -41.10
C GLY A 747 -0.83 -17.32 -42.30
N ASN A 748 -0.48 -16.06 -42.65
CA ASN A 748 0.37 -15.71 -43.82
C ASN A 748 1.56 -14.80 -43.41
N ALA A 749 1.95 -14.71 -42.15
CA ALA A 749 3.08 -13.90 -41.75
C ALA A 749 4.41 -14.61 -42.08
N THR A 750 5.27 -13.91 -42.79
CA THR A 750 6.66 -14.34 -43.00
C THR A 750 7.59 -13.54 -42.13
N ALA A 751 8.49 -14.21 -41.41
CA ALA A 751 9.55 -13.57 -40.67
C ALA A 751 10.88 -13.85 -41.38
N GLU A 752 11.60 -12.80 -41.72
CA GLU A 752 12.90 -12.91 -42.37
C GLU A 752 13.97 -12.48 -41.38
N TRP A 753 14.82 -13.41 -40.97
CA TRP A 753 16.00 -13.17 -40.17
C TRP A 753 17.24 -13.17 -41.02
N THR A 754 18.02 -12.08 -40.99
CA THR A 754 19.25 -11.94 -41.80
C THR A 754 20.34 -11.29 -40.96
N VAL A 755 21.60 -11.63 -41.29
CA VAL A 755 22.73 -10.87 -40.82
C VAL A 755 22.90 -9.66 -41.76
N ALA A 756 22.89 -8.47 -41.19
CA ALA A 756 22.94 -7.21 -41.92
C ALA A 756 24.24 -6.46 -41.64
N SER A 757 24.94 -6.07 -42.74
CA SER A 757 26.23 -5.39 -42.68
C SER A 757 26.19 -3.98 -43.30
N THR A 758 25.00 -3.44 -43.59
CA THR A 758 24.86 -2.07 -44.08
C THR A 758 25.03 -1.03 -42.98
N ALA A 759 25.50 0.15 -43.29
CA ALA A 759 25.59 1.24 -42.33
C ALA A 759 24.28 1.42 -41.56
N ASN A 760 24.32 1.58 -40.24
CA ASN A 760 23.21 1.66 -39.29
C ASN A 760 22.43 0.36 -39.03
N SER A 761 22.82 -0.81 -39.57
CA SER A 761 22.23 -2.09 -39.27
C SER A 761 22.93 -2.86 -38.14
N PHE A 762 24.04 -2.33 -37.65
CA PHE A 762 24.79 -2.82 -36.50
C PHE A 762 25.22 -1.64 -35.61
N ARG A 763 25.47 -1.91 -34.36
CA ARG A 763 25.93 -0.91 -33.39
C ARG A 763 27.44 -0.89 -33.27
N ASN A 764 28.03 -2.06 -33.10
CA ASN A 764 29.47 -2.25 -33.06
C ASN A 764 29.90 -3.31 -34.08
N GLY A 765 31.21 -3.40 -34.34
CA GLY A 765 31.74 -4.40 -35.26
C GLY A 765 31.42 -4.10 -36.70
N LYS A 766 31.01 -5.10 -37.47
CA LYS A 766 30.72 -5.01 -38.90
C LYS A 766 29.33 -5.55 -39.27
N GLN A 767 28.67 -6.22 -38.37
CA GLN A 767 27.40 -6.92 -38.63
C GLN A 767 26.47 -6.86 -37.41
N GLY A 768 25.18 -6.95 -37.67
CA GLY A 768 24.16 -7.12 -36.67
C GLY A 768 23.05 -8.03 -37.20
N VAL A 769 22.06 -8.37 -36.40
CA VAL A 769 20.93 -9.17 -36.84
C VAL A 769 19.74 -8.26 -37.16
N ARG A 770 19.15 -8.50 -38.31
CA ARG A 770 17.91 -7.88 -38.77
C ARG A 770 16.77 -8.89 -38.80
N VAL A 771 15.63 -8.52 -38.25
CA VAL A 771 14.35 -9.23 -38.49
C VAL A 771 13.38 -8.30 -39.18
N ASN A 772 12.68 -8.82 -40.20
CA ASN A 772 11.62 -8.11 -40.86
C ASN A 772 10.39 -9.01 -40.97
N THR A 773 9.22 -8.48 -40.65
CA THR A 773 7.96 -9.21 -40.69
C THR A 773 6.89 -8.40 -41.45
N ASN A 774 6.19 -9.05 -42.36
CA ASN A 774 5.14 -8.43 -43.19
C ASN A 774 3.77 -8.38 -42.48
N ALA A 775 3.58 -9.16 -41.42
CA ALA A 775 2.37 -9.24 -40.62
C ALA A 775 2.76 -9.56 -39.16
N ASP A 776 1.81 -9.55 -38.26
CA ASP A 776 2.05 -9.88 -36.83
C ASP A 776 2.64 -11.31 -36.74
N ALA A 777 3.87 -11.39 -36.29
CA ALA A 777 4.62 -12.61 -36.09
C ALA A 777 5.21 -12.70 -34.72
N ASP A 778 5.21 -13.88 -34.12
CA ASP A 778 5.93 -14.20 -32.90
C ASP A 778 7.11 -15.09 -33.25
N THR A 779 8.30 -14.51 -33.25
CA THR A 779 9.53 -15.16 -33.73
C THR A 779 10.75 -14.72 -32.94
N SER A 780 11.75 -15.56 -32.85
CA SER A 780 13.04 -15.24 -32.19
C SER A 780 14.24 -15.92 -32.85
N LEU A 781 15.41 -15.33 -32.65
CA LEU A 781 16.65 -16.10 -32.63
C LEU A 781 16.97 -16.46 -31.19
N HIS A 782 17.39 -17.71 -30.96
CA HIS A 782 17.75 -18.19 -29.63
C HIS A 782 19.05 -18.97 -29.62
N THR A 783 19.63 -19.01 -28.46
CA THR A 783 20.74 -19.89 -28.11
C THR A 783 20.56 -20.44 -26.71
N ASP A 784 20.99 -21.68 -26.50
CA ASP A 784 20.89 -22.35 -25.21
C ASP A 784 22.23 -22.27 -24.47
N VAL A 785 22.20 -21.94 -23.18
CA VAL A 785 23.37 -21.77 -22.34
C VAL A 785 23.22 -22.52 -21.04
N THR A 786 24.36 -22.90 -20.45
CA THR A 786 24.44 -23.48 -19.11
C THR A 786 24.53 -22.36 -18.08
N LEU A 787 23.75 -22.46 -17.01
CA LEU A 787 23.77 -21.58 -15.86
C LEU A 787 24.24 -22.31 -14.60
N LYS A 788 24.81 -21.58 -13.66
CA LYS A 788 24.99 -22.03 -12.28
C LYS A 788 23.69 -21.79 -11.52
N PRO A 789 23.20 -22.72 -10.69
CA PRO A 789 22.00 -22.50 -9.88
C PRO A 789 22.25 -21.40 -8.83
N ASN A 790 21.17 -20.74 -8.40
CA ASN A 790 21.15 -19.68 -7.39
C ASN A 790 22.17 -18.55 -7.62
N THR A 791 22.44 -18.24 -8.89
CA THR A 791 23.47 -17.29 -9.31
C THR A 791 22.84 -16.09 -10.00
N GLN A 792 23.36 -14.92 -9.70
CA GLN A 792 22.92 -13.67 -10.33
C GLN A 792 23.53 -13.52 -11.73
N TYR A 793 22.69 -13.15 -12.68
CA TYR A 793 23.06 -12.90 -14.08
C TYR A 793 22.50 -11.59 -14.58
N ARG A 794 23.16 -11.02 -15.58
CA ARG A 794 22.65 -9.90 -16.40
C ARG A 794 22.54 -10.38 -17.84
N LEU A 795 21.32 -10.27 -18.39
CA LEU A 795 21.07 -10.35 -19.82
C LEU A 795 20.93 -8.95 -20.38
N SER A 796 21.74 -8.57 -21.34
CA SER A 796 21.67 -7.26 -22.00
C SER A 796 21.91 -7.38 -23.49
N GLY A 797 21.57 -6.34 -24.23
CA GLY A 797 21.81 -6.20 -25.66
C GLY A 797 21.20 -4.92 -26.20
N TRP A 798 21.40 -4.67 -27.47
CA TRP A 798 20.92 -3.46 -28.11
C TRP A 798 19.92 -3.79 -29.19
N ALA A 799 18.86 -2.97 -29.27
CA ALA A 799 17.87 -3.09 -30.33
C ALA A 799 17.53 -1.72 -30.94
N LYS A 800 17.21 -1.73 -32.22
CA LYS A 800 16.73 -0.59 -32.99
C LYS A 800 15.49 -1.01 -33.76
N THR A 801 14.50 -0.16 -33.91
CA THR A 801 13.24 -0.48 -34.58
C THR A 801 12.94 0.47 -35.72
N ASN A 802 12.29 -0.05 -36.77
CA ASN A 802 11.80 0.72 -37.90
C ASN A 802 10.41 0.23 -38.30
N ALA A 803 9.45 1.13 -38.35
CA ALA A 803 8.05 0.86 -38.67
C ALA A 803 7.41 -0.25 -37.81
N LEU A 804 7.92 -0.47 -36.58
CA LEU A 804 7.45 -1.53 -35.69
C LEU A 804 5.99 -1.31 -35.25
N GLN A 805 5.19 -2.36 -35.33
CA GLN A 805 3.84 -2.45 -34.76
C GLN A 805 3.82 -3.72 -33.89
N GLY A 806 3.98 -3.56 -32.59
CA GLY A 806 4.13 -4.65 -31.62
C GLY A 806 5.26 -4.42 -30.64
N ARG A 807 6.08 -5.42 -30.37
CA ARG A 807 7.13 -5.36 -29.36
C ARG A 807 8.39 -6.14 -29.74
N VAL A 808 9.53 -5.67 -29.28
CA VAL A 808 10.79 -6.39 -29.26
C VAL A 808 11.42 -6.37 -27.88
N SER A 809 12.12 -7.43 -27.49
CA SER A 809 12.82 -7.59 -26.21
C SER A 809 13.88 -8.70 -26.31
N LEU A 810 14.69 -8.81 -25.25
CA LEU A 810 15.44 -10.04 -24.98
C LEU A 810 14.70 -10.77 -23.85
N ASN A 811 14.68 -12.10 -23.88
CA ASN A 811 14.07 -12.85 -22.79
C ASN A 811 14.69 -14.23 -22.58
N ILE A 812 14.32 -14.87 -21.50
CA ILE A 812 14.61 -16.28 -21.25
C ILE A 812 13.32 -17.06 -21.46
N HIS A 813 13.33 -17.92 -22.47
CA HIS A 813 12.16 -18.69 -22.85
C HIS A 813 11.61 -19.54 -21.70
N GLY A 814 10.31 -19.42 -21.47
CA GLY A 814 9.62 -20.16 -20.42
C GLY A 814 9.86 -19.71 -18.97
N ALA A 815 10.72 -18.71 -18.75
CA ALA A 815 11.11 -18.30 -17.39
C ALA A 815 10.39 -17.02 -16.89
N ARG A 816 9.58 -16.33 -17.72
CA ARG A 816 9.01 -15.00 -17.43
C ARG A 816 10.03 -13.95 -17.03
N ILE A 817 11.24 -14.07 -17.58
CA ILE A 817 12.34 -13.13 -17.43
C ILE A 817 12.50 -12.43 -18.77
N ASP A 818 12.13 -11.16 -18.82
CA ASP A 818 12.16 -10.33 -20.01
C ASP A 818 12.90 -9.03 -19.70
N THR A 819 13.65 -8.52 -20.68
CA THR A 819 14.17 -7.15 -20.63
C THR A 819 13.04 -6.14 -20.78
N GLU A 820 13.34 -4.86 -20.71
CA GLU A 820 12.41 -3.86 -21.19
C GLU A 820 11.98 -4.13 -22.62
N THR A 821 10.75 -3.74 -22.91
CA THR A 821 10.14 -3.99 -24.21
C THR A 821 10.06 -2.69 -25.00
N ILE A 822 10.68 -2.67 -26.17
CA ILE A 822 10.49 -1.57 -27.12
C ILE A 822 9.18 -1.78 -27.84
N ARG A 823 8.26 -0.79 -27.72
CA ARG A 823 6.97 -0.75 -28.42
C ARG A 823 6.84 0.45 -29.37
N ARG A 824 7.86 1.29 -29.45
CA ARG A 824 7.87 2.46 -30.32
C ARG A 824 8.09 2.02 -31.77
N ARG A 825 7.39 2.69 -32.67
CA ARG A 825 7.44 2.40 -34.10
C ARG A 825 8.86 2.54 -34.64
N ASP A 826 9.54 3.62 -34.28
CA ASP A 826 10.88 3.93 -34.74
C ASP A 826 11.71 4.32 -33.53
N THR A 827 12.85 3.64 -33.30
CA THR A 827 13.84 3.97 -32.27
C THR A 827 15.23 3.90 -32.84
N ASP A 828 16.12 4.69 -32.29
CA ASP A 828 17.55 4.45 -32.44
C ASP A 828 18.00 3.35 -31.50
N TRP A 829 19.27 2.94 -31.58
CA TRP A 829 19.85 1.92 -30.73
C TRP A 829 19.54 2.18 -29.26
N THR A 830 18.78 1.28 -28.66
CA THR A 830 18.30 1.33 -27.28
C THR A 830 18.80 0.10 -26.55
N GLU A 831 19.41 0.31 -25.39
CA GLU A 831 19.84 -0.81 -24.57
C GLU A 831 18.64 -1.51 -23.92
N LEU A 832 18.68 -2.82 -23.96
CA LEU A 832 17.74 -3.73 -23.29
C LEU A 832 18.52 -4.48 -22.22
N GLU A 833 18.03 -4.50 -20.98
CA GLU A 833 18.73 -5.15 -19.87
C GLU A 833 17.75 -5.75 -18.87
N VAL A 834 18.12 -6.90 -18.27
CA VAL A 834 17.48 -7.48 -17.11
C VAL A 834 18.50 -8.21 -16.24
N GLU A 835 18.45 -7.95 -14.94
CA GLU A 835 19.18 -8.74 -13.93
C GLU A 835 18.22 -9.78 -13.32
N PHE A 836 18.70 -11.00 -13.14
CA PHE A 836 17.88 -12.08 -12.58
C PHE A 836 18.72 -13.07 -11.79
N ASN A 837 18.10 -13.77 -10.86
CA ASN A 837 18.68 -14.95 -10.22
C ASN A 837 18.24 -16.20 -10.99
N SER A 838 19.16 -17.10 -11.24
CA SER A 838 18.87 -18.37 -11.93
C SER A 838 17.92 -19.28 -11.13
N GLY A 839 17.82 -19.12 -9.81
CA GLY A 839 17.14 -20.09 -8.95
C GLY A 839 17.75 -21.48 -9.15
N ASP A 840 16.91 -22.49 -9.24
CA ASP A 840 17.36 -23.89 -9.46
C ASP A 840 17.69 -24.21 -10.93
N ARG A 841 17.63 -23.21 -11.84
CA ARG A 841 17.87 -23.45 -13.28
C ARG A 841 19.33 -23.66 -13.55
N THR A 842 19.62 -24.72 -14.27
CA THR A 842 20.98 -25.05 -14.76
C THR A 842 21.15 -24.75 -16.26
N THR A 843 20.08 -24.39 -16.95
CA THR A 843 20.09 -24.01 -18.37
C THR A 843 19.12 -22.86 -18.63
N ALA A 844 19.40 -22.09 -19.67
CA ALA A 844 18.51 -21.06 -20.18
C ALA A 844 18.52 -21.00 -21.70
N SER A 845 17.37 -20.79 -22.30
CA SER A 845 17.23 -20.48 -23.73
C SER A 845 17.05 -18.97 -23.88
N ILE A 846 18.10 -18.31 -24.33
CA ILE A 846 18.14 -16.86 -24.50
C ILE A 846 17.57 -16.50 -25.87
N ASN A 847 16.53 -15.66 -25.90
CA ASN A 847 15.92 -15.19 -27.13
C ASN A 847 16.19 -13.71 -27.40
N VAL A 848 16.46 -13.43 -28.66
CA VAL A 848 16.24 -12.13 -29.28
C VAL A 848 14.82 -12.19 -29.85
N LEU A 849 13.86 -11.53 -29.21
CA LEU A 849 12.42 -11.75 -29.44
C LEU A 849 11.79 -10.62 -30.23
N HIS A 850 11.02 -11.00 -31.29
CA HIS A 850 10.22 -10.10 -32.11
C HIS A 850 8.77 -10.58 -32.14
N VAL A 851 7.89 -9.85 -31.49
CA VAL A 851 6.43 -10.11 -31.48
C VAL A 851 5.74 -8.90 -32.07
N ALA A 852 5.80 -8.79 -33.39
CA ALA A 852 5.42 -7.57 -34.10
C ALA A 852 5.26 -7.80 -35.60
N LYS A 853 4.72 -6.76 -36.26
CA LYS A 853 4.90 -6.47 -37.69
C LYS A 853 5.93 -5.36 -37.83
N GLY A 854 6.81 -5.39 -38.83
CA GLY A 854 7.84 -4.38 -39.10
C GLY A 854 9.24 -4.90 -38.86
N GLU A 855 10.16 -3.98 -38.71
CA GLU A 855 11.59 -4.26 -38.75
C GLU A 855 12.25 -3.96 -37.41
N ALA A 856 13.17 -4.81 -37.00
CA ALA A 856 14.06 -4.55 -35.87
C ALA A 856 15.49 -5.06 -36.17
N PHE A 857 16.44 -4.42 -35.51
CA PHE A 857 17.86 -4.76 -35.53
C PHE A 857 18.30 -5.05 -34.12
N PHE A 858 19.21 -6.01 -33.94
CA PHE A 858 19.78 -6.38 -32.65
C PHE A 858 21.30 -6.54 -32.77
N ASP A 859 22.00 -6.16 -31.71
CA ASP A 859 23.44 -6.29 -31.63
C ASP A 859 23.93 -6.36 -30.17
N ASP A 860 25.19 -6.76 -30.00
CA ASP A 860 25.86 -6.79 -28.70
C ASP A 860 25.11 -7.53 -27.59
N VAL A 861 24.54 -8.68 -27.85
CA VAL A 861 23.81 -9.45 -26.85
C VAL A 861 24.76 -10.15 -25.87
N ARG A 862 24.53 -9.99 -24.59
CA ARG A 862 25.40 -10.48 -23.53
C ARG A 862 24.59 -11.17 -22.43
N LEU A 863 25.12 -12.28 -21.95
CA LEU A 863 24.72 -12.90 -20.71
C LEU A 863 25.95 -13.08 -19.83
N THR A 864 26.02 -12.36 -18.74
CA THR A 864 27.19 -12.36 -17.85
C THR A 864 26.77 -12.77 -16.44
N GLU A 865 27.59 -13.58 -15.78
CA GLU A 865 27.48 -13.84 -14.35
C GLU A 865 27.84 -12.56 -13.59
N LEU A 866 27.02 -12.20 -12.64
CA LEU A 866 27.26 -11.07 -11.74
C LEU A 866 27.90 -11.59 -10.46
N ILE A 867 29.19 -11.38 -10.33
CA ILE A 867 30.01 -11.81 -9.18
C ILE A 867 30.11 -10.62 -8.23
N LEU A 868 29.60 -10.76 -7.00
CA LEU A 868 29.68 -9.68 -6.02
C LEU A 868 31.14 -9.25 -5.84
N ASP A 869 31.43 -8.00 -6.19
CA ASP A 869 32.76 -7.45 -6.09
C ASP A 869 33.07 -6.99 -4.67
N GLN A 870 33.70 -7.85 -3.91
CA GLN A 870 34.20 -7.53 -2.56
C GLN A 870 35.54 -6.79 -2.57
N SER A 871 36.20 -6.62 -3.73
CA SER A 871 37.45 -5.90 -3.86
C SER A 871 37.19 -4.39 -3.82
N GLY A 872 37.72 -3.71 -2.83
CA GLY A 872 37.68 -2.25 -2.75
C GLY A 872 36.64 -1.64 -1.83
N THR A 873 36.20 -2.31 -0.79
CA THR A 873 35.64 -1.67 0.38
C THR A 873 36.70 -0.83 1.07
N THR A 874 36.96 0.36 0.53
CA THR A 874 37.68 1.37 1.31
C THR A 874 36.71 1.75 2.44
N LEU A 875 36.93 1.18 3.62
CA LEU A 875 36.20 1.55 4.80
C LEU A 875 36.42 3.04 5.04
N ILE A 876 35.37 3.78 5.32
CA ILE A 876 35.52 5.09 5.98
C ILE A 876 36.27 4.85 7.29
N ALA A 877 37.01 5.83 7.76
CA ALA A 877 37.73 5.67 9.01
C ALA A 877 36.81 5.15 10.11
N ALA A 878 37.23 4.10 10.79
CA ALA A 878 36.45 3.50 11.87
C ALA A 878 36.17 4.54 12.95
N ASP A 879 34.93 4.59 13.40
CA ASP A 879 34.43 5.59 14.36
C ASP A 879 33.87 4.90 15.61
N ALA A 880 34.51 5.15 16.75
CA ALA A 880 34.12 4.55 18.02
C ALA A 880 32.75 5.04 18.51
N GLY A 881 32.30 6.23 18.13
CA GLY A 881 30.99 6.76 18.49
C GLY A 881 29.86 6.02 17.75
N ARG A 882 30.04 5.75 16.45
CA ARG A 882 29.13 4.88 15.68
C ARG A 882 29.14 3.47 16.25
N GLY A 883 30.31 2.93 16.55
CA GLY A 883 30.45 1.61 17.18
C GLY A 883 29.73 1.52 18.51
N GLN A 884 29.76 2.57 19.34
CA GLN A 884 29.02 2.64 20.59
C GLN A 884 27.50 2.59 20.37
N GLN A 885 27.02 3.29 19.33
CA GLN A 885 25.59 3.25 19.01
C GLN A 885 25.14 1.86 18.56
N LEU A 886 25.92 1.20 17.68
CA LEU A 886 25.67 -0.17 17.26
C LEU A 886 25.67 -1.13 18.44
N PHE A 887 26.65 -0.99 19.34
CA PHE A 887 26.78 -1.81 20.54
C PHE A 887 25.53 -1.77 21.44
N HIS A 888 24.91 -0.59 21.59
CA HIS A 888 23.79 -0.37 22.52
C HIS A 888 22.42 -0.40 21.85
N LYS A 889 22.30 -0.04 20.57
CA LYS A 889 20.99 0.29 19.95
C LYS A 889 20.65 -0.55 18.70
N HIS A 890 21.58 -1.33 18.15
CA HIS A 890 21.27 -2.22 17.02
C HIS A 890 20.27 -3.31 17.47
N PRO A 891 19.35 -3.81 16.59
CA PRO A 891 18.46 -4.92 16.93
C PRO A 891 19.18 -6.17 17.46
N ALA A 892 20.42 -6.41 17.00
CA ALA A 892 21.32 -7.43 17.53
C ALA A 892 22.43 -6.79 18.40
N ALA A 893 22.09 -5.78 19.20
CA ALA A 893 23.05 -5.04 20.00
C ALA A 893 23.82 -5.95 20.95
N CYS A 894 25.13 -5.71 21.04
CA CYS A 894 26.03 -6.52 21.87
C CYS A 894 25.60 -6.50 23.35
N ILE A 895 24.99 -5.38 23.82
CA ILE A 895 24.48 -5.22 25.17
C ILE A 895 23.34 -6.21 25.53
N LEU A 896 22.69 -6.82 24.55
CA LEU A 896 21.66 -7.82 24.76
C LEU A 896 22.22 -9.14 25.31
N CYS A 897 23.48 -9.43 25.02
CA CYS A 897 24.16 -10.65 25.46
C CYS A 897 25.33 -10.35 26.41
N HIS A 898 25.94 -9.18 26.32
CA HIS A 898 27.13 -8.81 27.08
C HIS A 898 26.82 -7.69 28.10
N ALA A 899 27.43 -7.77 29.26
CA ALA A 899 27.44 -6.68 30.24
C ALA A 899 28.57 -5.68 29.97
N LEU A 900 28.28 -4.39 30.18
CA LEU A 900 29.24 -3.29 30.14
C LEU A 900 28.88 -2.27 31.20
N ASN A 901 29.79 -1.93 32.15
CA ASN A 901 29.59 -1.02 33.25
C ASN A 901 28.33 -1.34 34.09
N GLY A 902 28.08 -2.63 34.31
CA GLY A 902 26.91 -3.11 35.07
C GLY A 902 25.58 -3.04 34.32
N GLN A 903 25.54 -2.61 33.06
CA GLN A 903 24.36 -2.62 32.20
C GLN A 903 24.45 -3.79 31.20
N GLY A 904 23.29 -4.30 30.75
CA GLY A 904 23.21 -5.39 29.77
C GLY A 904 22.99 -6.76 30.39
N SER A 905 23.31 -7.80 29.64
CA SER A 905 23.05 -9.20 30.00
C SER A 905 24.34 -9.97 30.33
N ALA A 906 24.19 -11.03 31.10
CA ALA A 906 25.30 -11.94 31.45
C ALA A 906 25.28 -13.25 30.62
N VAL A 907 24.61 -13.26 29.48
CA VAL A 907 24.60 -14.41 28.55
C VAL A 907 26.00 -14.63 27.97
N GLY A 908 26.72 -13.55 27.65
CA GLY A 908 28.11 -13.56 27.22
C GLY A 908 29.03 -12.91 28.27
N PRO A 909 30.35 -12.98 28.08
CA PRO A 909 31.30 -12.38 29.00
C PRO A 909 31.17 -10.87 29.07
N ALA A 910 31.37 -10.29 30.26
CA ALA A 910 31.40 -8.85 30.44
C ALA A 910 32.56 -8.22 29.61
N LEU A 911 32.25 -7.12 28.93
CA LEU A 911 33.19 -6.45 28.03
C LEU A 911 33.91 -5.27 28.67
N ASP A 912 33.72 -5.06 29.99
CA ASP A 912 34.50 -4.09 30.76
C ASP A 912 36.00 -4.34 30.56
N LYS A 913 36.71 -3.30 30.19
CA LYS A 913 38.18 -3.32 29.96
C LYS A 913 38.63 -4.40 28.94
N ILE A 914 37.80 -4.70 27.95
CA ILE A 914 38.13 -5.72 26.94
C ILE A 914 39.43 -5.39 26.20
N ALA A 915 39.66 -4.11 25.90
CA ALA A 915 40.88 -3.67 25.21
C ALA A 915 42.15 -3.74 26.08
N SER A 916 42.04 -3.97 27.41
CA SER A 916 43.16 -4.19 28.31
C SER A 916 43.53 -5.67 28.45
N ARG A 917 42.68 -6.58 28.00
CA ARG A 917 42.83 -8.03 28.15
C ARG A 917 42.83 -8.82 26.84
N SER A 918 42.51 -8.16 25.73
CA SER A 918 42.52 -8.75 24.42
C SER A 918 43.09 -7.76 23.39
N SER A 919 43.92 -8.28 22.51
CA SER A 919 44.46 -7.49 21.41
C SER A 919 43.37 -7.14 20.36
N PRO A 920 43.58 -6.12 19.51
CA PRO A 920 42.69 -5.82 18.40
C PRO A 920 42.40 -7.02 17.48
N ALA A 921 43.42 -7.86 17.26
CA ALA A 921 43.28 -9.06 16.43
C ALA A 921 42.37 -10.11 17.07
N GLU A 922 42.52 -10.32 18.41
CA GLU A 922 41.66 -11.26 19.17
C GLU A 922 40.23 -10.78 19.27
N ILE A 923 39.99 -9.46 19.44
CA ILE A 923 38.66 -8.86 19.40
C ILE A 923 37.99 -9.12 18.07
N ARG A 924 38.74 -8.86 16.97
CA ARG A 924 38.26 -9.08 15.62
C ARG A 924 37.97 -10.57 15.35
N GLU A 925 38.88 -11.47 15.76
CA GLU A 925 38.66 -12.91 15.63
C GLU A 925 37.41 -13.38 16.38
N SER A 926 37.20 -12.88 17.61
CA SER A 926 35.98 -13.19 18.39
C SER A 926 34.70 -12.70 17.75
N LEU A 927 34.76 -11.60 17.01
CA LEU A 927 33.59 -11.10 16.24
C LEU A 927 33.28 -11.93 15.00
N LEU A 928 34.33 -12.39 14.31
CA LEU A 928 34.21 -13.10 13.02
C LEU A 928 34.03 -14.61 13.19
N GLU A 929 34.74 -15.21 14.14
CA GLU A 929 34.79 -16.66 14.40
C GLU A 929 34.56 -16.98 15.88
N PRO A 930 33.42 -16.64 16.46
CA PRO A 930 33.16 -16.67 17.91
C PRO A 930 33.23 -18.08 18.52
N SER A 931 33.18 -19.13 17.71
CA SER A 931 33.31 -20.51 18.15
C SER A 931 34.78 -21.02 18.13
N LYS A 932 35.72 -20.24 17.61
CA LYS A 932 37.12 -20.65 17.46
C LYS A 932 37.84 -20.70 18.81
N ILE A 933 37.63 -19.69 19.65
CA ILE A 933 38.18 -19.63 20.99
C ILE A 933 37.09 -19.18 21.95
N MET A 934 36.72 -20.07 22.87
CA MET A 934 35.72 -19.75 23.90
C MET A 934 36.34 -18.92 25.02
N SER A 935 35.59 -17.86 25.44
CA SER A 935 36.02 -17.06 26.57
C SER A 935 36.03 -17.87 27.86
N ARG A 936 36.95 -17.55 28.76
CA ARG A 936 37.08 -18.21 30.08
C ARG A 936 35.77 -18.14 30.86
N GLY A 937 35.29 -19.29 31.32
CA GLY A 937 34.02 -19.47 32.03
C GLY A 937 32.85 -19.84 31.10
N TYR A 938 33.07 -19.89 29.78
CA TYR A 938 32.06 -20.24 28.77
C TYR A 938 32.46 -21.49 27.96
N GLU A 939 33.46 -22.23 28.40
CA GLU A 939 34.04 -23.40 27.73
C GLU A 939 33.06 -24.61 27.69
N HIS A 940 31.99 -24.54 28.43
CA HIS A 940 30.91 -25.54 28.41
C HIS A 940 30.05 -25.49 27.14
N TYR A 941 30.14 -24.43 26.35
CA TYR A 941 29.50 -24.38 25.04
C TYR A 941 30.37 -25.05 23.97
N LEU A 942 29.81 -26.00 23.24
CA LEU A 942 30.50 -26.66 22.11
C LEU A 942 30.54 -25.74 20.89
N VAL A 943 29.54 -24.88 20.75
CA VAL A 943 29.44 -23.83 19.73
C VAL A 943 29.02 -22.54 20.43
N SER A 944 29.63 -21.44 20.09
CA SER A 944 29.30 -20.14 20.68
C SER A 944 27.82 -19.79 20.44
N PRO A 945 27.07 -19.35 21.47
CA PRO A 945 25.76 -18.77 21.25
C PRO A 945 25.83 -17.42 20.55
N MET A 946 26.99 -16.76 20.50
CA MET A 946 27.23 -15.58 19.69
C MET A 946 27.39 -16.01 18.22
N PRO A 947 26.56 -15.51 17.28
CA PRO A 947 26.76 -15.79 15.85
C PRO A 947 27.99 -15.04 15.30
N PRO A 948 28.54 -15.45 14.17
CA PRO A 948 29.52 -14.66 13.46
C PRO A 948 28.96 -13.26 13.15
N MET A 949 29.58 -12.21 13.64
CA MET A 949 29.07 -10.86 13.50
C MET A 949 29.13 -10.36 12.06
N ALA A 950 29.92 -10.99 11.19
CA ALA A 950 29.93 -10.70 9.75
C ALA A 950 28.60 -11.10 9.06
N ASP A 951 27.80 -11.97 9.66
CA ASP A 951 26.49 -12.35 9.16
C ASP A 951 25.41 -11.28 9.50
N ILE A 952 25.73 -10.39 10.45
CA ILE A 952 24.80 -9.40 11.01
C ILE A 952 25.20 -7.96 10.65
N PHE A 953 26.49 -7.65 10.74
CA PHE A 953 27.05 -6.32 10.53
C PHE A 953 27.85 -6.22 9.23
N SER A 954 27.77 -5.09 8.59
CA SER A 954 28.64 -4.77 7.45
C SER A 954 30.10 -4.66 7.85
N PRO A 955 31.04 -4.76 6.91
CA PRO A 955 32.46 -4.53 7.21
C PRO A 955 32.77 -3.19 7.87
N GLN A 956 32.01 -2.13 7.53
CA GLN A 956 32.16 -0.83 8.18
C GLN A 956 31.64 -0.84 9.60
N GLU A 957 30.45 -1.40 9.83
CA GLU A 957 29.85 -1.51 11.16
C GLU A 957 30.71 -2.37 12.08
N LEU A 958 31.30 -3.45 11.58
CA LEU A 958 32.28 -4.26 12.32
C LEU A 958 33.53 -3.43 12.70
N SER A 959 34.04 -2.65 11.74
CA SER A 959 35.19 -1.78 12.00
C SER A 959 34.87 -0.70 13.05
N ASP A 960 33.67 -0.14 13.02
CA ASP A 960 33.19 0.83 13.99
C ASP A 960 33.01 0.19 15.39
N ILE A 961 32.42 -1.03 15.45
CA ILE A 961 32.30 -1.81 16.70
C ILE A 961 33.68 -2.14 17.25
N GLU A 962 34.61 -2.61 16.41
CA GLU A 962 36.01 -2.88 16.81
C GLU A 962 36.66 -1.62 17.40
N ALA A 963 36.50 -0.48 16.72
CA ALA A 963 37.04 0.79 17.22
C ALA A 963 36.44 1.17 18.59
N TYR A 964 35.15 0.95 18.79
CA TYR A 964 34.51 1.21 20.08
C TYR A 964 35.04 0.25 21.17
N LEU A 965 35.08 -1.06 20.89
CA LEU A 965 35.58 -2.05 21.83
C LEU A 965 37.05 -1.77 22.24
N GLN A 966 37.86 -1.23 21.34
CA GLN A 966 39.21 -0.80 21.63
C GLN A 966 39.31 0.44 22.52
N THR A 967 38.24 1.20 22.72
CA THR A 967 38.19 2.30 23.70
C THR A 967 37.93 1.83 25.14
N LEU A 968 37.48 0.59 25.32
CA LEU A 968 37.10 0.00 26.60
C LEU A 968 38.37 -0.55 27.33
N LYS A 969 39.18 0.35 27.89
CA LYS A 969 40.47 0.05 28.59
C LYS A 969 40.27 -0.07 30.08
#